data_95cd5e745e3744ea57f099ff759d6da2
#
_entry.id   95cd5e745e3744ea57f099ff759d6da2
#
_cell.length_a   1.000
_cell.length_b   1.000
_cell.length_c   1.000
_cell.angle_alpha   90.00
_cell.angle_beta   90.00
_cell.angle_gamma   90.00
#
_symmetry.space_group_name_H-M   'P 1'
#
loop_
_entity.id
_entity.type
_entity.pdbx_description
1 polymer ?
#
loop_
_entity_poly.entity_id
_entity_poly.type
_entity_poly.pdbx_seq_one_letter_code
_entity_poly.pdbx_strand_id
1 'polypeptide(L)'
;MPQGVPEVRWSVRPPAPPSAVAALSRALQVPPALAAVLWARGLRDEARSHLDPPLVLSPNPALAQAAERLALAVRQGKRILIHGDYDADGISGTAVLFLGLQELGANVATFIPDRLTDGYGVHMARVPEHAARADLFITVDCGVTNLAEIGALQEAGVEVIVTDHHSPGTALPDCLVVHPGLSPAARHGLPELTGAGVAFHLLWALHEALGLEAPLEYADLATLGTIADVAPLLGENRALIREGLKRLHDSRWPGLRASVAQARLSAPISARSVAFVLAPRLNAAGRLGEADVGLELLVTRSERRAAELAVYLDARNLERRKIQDGMYESALAKADPEAPALVIEDPSWHPGVMGIVASKLLERFYLPVYIAAAGKGSVRSTPGISAVEGLRAAAPHLLRFGGHKQAAGFALDMENFGAFRAAVHEFAGRFPRPVPTVVADTVIGADEVTAGLYRAIVDLEPFGEGHPAPLFALTGTLDAARAVGKDGNTLQLRIGGVKGVAWRMGELAPGLPVGGSVNVAVELEENEFRNARTLEFRASAVRAAEPLRLAPEVGEDTAAPLAAAPVTRAGTGRLVTDLGPDAVATLEGLVRAGTPVVLALGPDTLHELEREAKELPTVSEVRRGLQALRRGAPSPYLAAKSERILQALRELGTVDELGRAVRLPAGTRLSPYESPSLMAGLLRRYQLRTFVHAYRHLDDEGLAITTARLFGEAAAVATGDARAEPLEEGVPHAIY
;
A
#
# COMPACT_ATOMS: atom_id res chain seq x y z
N MET A 1 5.19 -12.96 27.82
CA MET A 1 4.72 -11.86 26.96
C MET A 1 4.26 -10.75 27.87
N PRO A 2 4.64 -9.48 27.63
CA PRO A 2 4.09 -8.36 28.37
C PRO A 2 2.57 -8.28 28.15
N GLN A 3 1.82 -7.90 29.16
CA GLN A 3 0.38 -7.78 29.08
C GLN A 3 -0.03 -6.75 28.00
N GLY A 4 -0.67 -7.21 26.94
CA GLY A 4 -1.33 -6.36 25.94
C GLY A 4 -0.72 -6.26 24.55
N VAL A 5 0.39 -6.95 24.23
CA VAL A 5 0.84 -7.09 22.84
C VAL A 5 0.27 -8.41 22.29
N PRO A 6 -0.56 -8.37 21.23
CA PRO A 6 -1.11 -9.59 20.67
C PRO A 6 0.03 -10.45 20.09
N GLU A 7 -0.09 -11.77 20.24
CA GLU A 7 0.78 -12.71 19.54
C GLU A 7 0.63 -12.48 18.03
N VAL A 8 1.73 -12.26 17.32
CA VAL A 8 1.72 -12.02 15.87
C VAL A 8 2.00 -13.35 15.17
N ARG A 9 1.08 -13.79 14.31
CA ARG A 9 1.34 -14.90 13.39
C ARG A 9 2.23 -14.44 12.25
N TRP A 10 3.22 -15.26 11.97
CA TRP A 10 4.14 -15.00 10.87
C TRP A 10 3.97 -16.02 9.77
N SER A 11 4.02 -15.53 8.54
CA SER A 11 4.16 -16.35 7.35
C SER A 11 5.05 -15.67 6.33
N VAL A 12 5.57 -16.45 5.40
CA VAL A 12 6.31 -15.96 4.23
C VAL A 12 5.57 -16.46 3.00
N ARG A 13 5.43 -15.63 1.98
CA ARG A 13 4.83 -16.07 0.72
C ARG A 13 5.65 -17.19 0.11
N PRO A 14 5.02 -18.13 -0.60
CA PRO A 14 5.74 -19.15 -1.35
C PRO A 14 6.77 -18.52 -2.29
N PRO A 15 8.00 -19.07 -2.38
CA PRO A 15 9.04 -18.49 -3.21
C PRO A 15 8.68 -18.54 -4.70
N ALA A 16 9.13 -17.55 -5.44
CA ALA A 16 9.02 -17.54 -6.89
C ALA A 16 9.94 -18.60 -7.53
N PRO A 17 9.52 -19.27 -8.61
CA PRO A 17 10.43 -20.09 -9.40
C PRO A 17 11.61 -19.29 -9.94
N PRO A 18 12.82 -19.85 -10.02
CA PRO A 18 14.01 -19.14 -10.50
C PRO A 18 13.86 -18.59 -11.93
N SER A 19 13.17 -19.32 -12.82
CA SER A 19 12.86 -18.88 -14.18
C SER A 19 12.00 -17.62 -14.20
N ALA A 20 10.95 -17.56 -13.38
CA ALA A 20 10.08 -16.39 -13.24
C ALA A 20 10.84 -15.19 -12.64
N VAL A 21 11.68 -15.42 -11.63
CA VAL A 21 12.54 -14.39 -11.07
C VAL A 21 13.47 -13.82 -12.14
N ALA A 22 14.09 -14.68 -12.94
CA ALA A 22 14.97 -14.25 -14.03
C ALA A 22 14.22 -13.43 -15.09
N ALA A 23 13.04 -13.90 -15.51
CA ALA A 23 12.21 -13.20 -16.49
C ALA A 23 11.80 -11.80 -16.01
N LEU A 24 11.23 -11.68 -14.79
CA LEU A 24 10.84 -10.40 -14.21
C LEU A 24 12.02 -9.47 -13.95
N SER A 25 13.16 -10.00 -13.45
CA SER A 25 14.37 -9.19 -13.24
C SER A 25 14.85 -8.55 -14.54
N ARG A 26 14.84 -9.29 -15.66
CA ARG A 26 15.23 -8.76 -16.98
C ARG A 26 14.19 -7.79 -17.53
N ALA A 27 12.91 -8.16 -17.49
CA ALA A 27 11.83 -7.34 -18.04
C ALA A 27 11.71 -5.98 -17.35
N LEU A 28 11.85 -5.94 -16.02
CA LEU A 28 11.66 -4.74 -15.19
C LEU A 28 12.97 -4.09 -14.76
N GLN A 29 14.12 -4.72 -15.02
CA GLN A 29 15.45 -4.24 -14.62
C GLN A 29 15.59 -4.09 -13.09
N VAL A 30 15.02 -5.02 -12.33
CA VAL A 30 14.99 -5.02 -10.86
C VAL A 30 15.82 -6.17 -10.27
N PRO A 31 16.30 -6.05 -9.02
CA PRO A 31 16.99 -7.13 -8.33
C PRO A 31 16.11 -8.39 -8.18
N PRO A 32 16.69 -9.61 -8.15
CA PRO A 32 15.93 -10.86 -7.96
C PRO A 32 15.02 -10.87 -6.75
N ALA A 33 15.45 -10.31 -5.62
CA ALA A 33 14.60 -10.20 -4.43
C ALA A 33 13.31 -9.41 -4.71
N LEU A 34 13.38 -8.34 -5.52
CA LEU A 34 12.22 -7.54 -5.87
C LEU A 34 11.35 -8.21 -6.94
N ALA A 35 11.96 -8.90 -7.90
CA ALA A 35 11.24 -9.75 -8.84
C ALA A 35 10.46 -10.86 -8.13
N ALA A 36 11.06 -11.47 -7.09
CA ALA A 36 10.39 -12.45 -6.24
C ALA A 36 9.19 -11.85 -5.49
N VAL A 37 9.31 -10.61 -4.97
CA VAL A 37 8.18 -9.89 -4.35
C VAL A 37 7.03 -9.71 -5.34
N LEU A 38 7.31 -9.20 -6.53
CA LEU A 38 6.29 -8.94 -7.54
C LEU A 38 5.57 -10.23 -7.94
N TRP A 39 6.34 -11.29 -8.20
CA TRP A 39 5.77 -12.60 -8.53
C TRP A 39 4.91 -13.15 -7.38
N ALA A 40 5.39 -13.10 -6.13
CA ALA A 40 4.66 -13.57 -4.96
C ALA A 40 3.36 -12.81 -4.68
N ARG A 41 3.24 -11.59 -5.22
CA ARG A 41 2.01 -10.78 -5.21
C ARG A 41 1.09 -11.02 -6.41
N GLY A 42 1.39 -12.00 -7.26
CA GLY A 42 0.60 -12.32 -8.45
C GLY A 42 0.91 -11.42 -9.66
N LEU A 43 1.89 -10.51 -9.57
CA LEU A 43 2.30 -9.64 -10.68
C LEU A 43 3.30 -10.39 -11.56
N ARG A 44 2.80 -10.93 -12.67
CA ARG A 44 3.59 -11.71 -13.62
C ARG A 44 3.82 -10.91 -14.91
N ASP A 45 3.22 -11.32 -16.02
CA ASP A 45 3.37 -10.67 -17.34
C ASP A 45 2.88 -9.22 -17.33
N GLU A 46 1.89 -8.91 -16.52
CA GLU A 46 1.31 -7.56 -16.37
C GLU A 46 2.09 -6.63 -15.43
N ALA A 47 3.21 -7.10 -14.88
CA ALA A 47 3.93 -6.33 -13.85
C ALA A 47 4.32 -4.91 -14.34
N ARG A 48 4.69 -4.74 -15.61
CA ARG A 48 5.03 -3.43 -16.16
C ARG A 48 3.82 -2.50 -16.24
N SER A 49 2.71 -2.96 -16.81
CA SER A 49 1.48 -2.18 -16.91
C SER A 49 0.86 -1.88 -15.54
N HIS A 50 1.02 -2.80 -14.57
CA HIS A 50 0.63 -2.55 -13.20
C HIS A 50 1.48 -1.45 -12.51
N LEU A 51 2.78 -1.47 -12.72
CA LEU A 51 3.70 -0.50 -12.09
C LEU A 51 3.63 0.88 -12.73
N ASP A 52 3.41 0.95 -14.03
CA ASP A 52 3.37 2.19 -14.81
C ASP A 52 2.14 2.20 -15.73
N PRO A 53 0.91 2.20 -15.17
CA PRO A 53 -0.30 2.28 -15.98
C PRO A 53 -0.38 3.66 -16.66
N PRO A 54 -0.85 3.72 -17.91
CA PRO A 54 -1.07 4.99 -18.57
C PRO A 54 -2.21 5.75 -17.91
N LEU A 55 -2.06 7.05 -17.73
CA LEU A 55 -3.16 7.92 -17.35
C LEU A 55 -3.96 8.26 -18.61
N VAL A 56 -5.15 7.71 -18.70
CA VAL A 56 -6.06 7.87 -19.85
C VAL A 56 -7.47 8.10 -19.33
N LEU A 57 -8.30 8.76 -20.14
CA LEU A 57 -9.71 8.88 -19.84
C LEU A 57 -10.42 7.58 -20.24
N SER A 58 -10.87 6.82 -19.24
CA SER A 58 -11.58 5.55 -19.51
C SER A 58 -12.97 5.80 -20.12
N PRO A 59 -13.39 5.00 -21.11
CA PRO A 59 -14.71 5.12 -21.69
C PRO A 59 -15.82 4.91 -20.67
N ASN A 60 -16.57 5.95 -20.37
CA ASN A 60 -17.73 5.91 -19.48
C ASN A 60 -18.86 6.75 -20.10
N PRO A 61 -19.96 6.13 -20.58
CA PRO A 61 -21.06 6.84 -21.22
C PRO A 61 -21.72 7.90 -20.31
N ALA A 62 -21.84 7.64 -19.00
CA ALA A 62 -22.39 8.60 -18.07
C ALA A 62 -21.47 9.82 -17.90
N LEU A 63 -20.17 9.60 -17.90
CA LEU A 63 -19.16 10.65 -17.84
C LEU A 63 -19.22 11.56 -19.08
N ALA A 64 -19.30 10.97 -20.28
CA ALA A 64 -19.44 11.71 -21.53
C ALA A 64 -20.73 12.54 -21.56
N GLN A 65 -21.87 11.96 -21.14
CA GLN A 65 -23.13 12.68 -21.04
C GLN A 65 -23.07 13.82 -20.03
N ALA A 66 -22.44 13.63 -18.89
CA ALA A 66 -22.27 14.67 -17.88
C ALA A 66 -21.39 15.81 -18.41
N ALA A 67 -20.31 15.49 -19.13
CA ALA A 67 -19.46 16.47 -19.78
C ALA A 67 -20.21 17.32 -20.81
N GLU A 68 -21.06 16.70 -21.68
CA GLU A 68 -21.91 17.40 -22.65
C GLU A 68 -22.89 18.35 -21.96
N ARG A 69 -23.57 17.89 -20.89
CA ARG A 69 -24.51 18.73 -20.11
C ARG A 69 -23.79 19.90 -19.45
N LEU A 70 -22.61 19.65 -18.87
CA LEU A 70 -21.76 20.71 -18.29
C LEU A 70 -21.33 21.72 -19.36
N ALA A 71 -20.83 21.26 -20.52
CA ALA A 71 -20.45 22.14 -21.61
C ALA A 71 -21.62 23.02 -22.09
N LEU A 72 -22.84 22.46 -22.12
CA LEU A 72 -24.05 23.22 -22.44
C LEU A 72 -24.40 24.25 -21.36
N ALA A 73 -24.32 23.84 -20.07
CA ALA A 73 -24.59 24.73 -18.93
C ALA A 73 -23.63 25.92 -18.90
N VAL A 74 -22.33 25.67 -19.13
CA VAL A 74 -21.31 26.73 -19.23
C VAL A 74 -21.63 27.71 -20.37
N ARG A 75 -21.93 27.19 -21.59
CA ARG A 75 -22.29 28.05 -22.74
C ARG A 75 -23.57 28.87 -22.51
N GLN A 76 -24.53 28.33 -21.74
CA GLN A 76 -25.79 29.01 -21.41
C GLN A 76 -25.69 29.96 -20.22
N GLY A 77 -24.54 30.01 -19.53
CA GLY A 77 -24.35 30.81 -18.32
C GLY A 77 -25.21 30.38 -17.14
N LYS A 78 -25.61 29.07 -17.08
CA LYS A 78 -26.40 28.50 -15.98
C LYS A 78 -25.65 28.66 -14.66
N ARG A 79 -26.42 28.86 -13.57
CA ARG A 79 -25.87 28.83 -12.21
C ARG A 79 -25.58 27.36 -11.83
N ILE A 80 -24.33 27.04 -11.65
CA ILE A 80 -23.89 25.70 -11.28
C ILE A 80 -23.55 25.70 -9.78
N LEU A 81 -24.15 24.78 -9.00
CA LEU A 81 -23.82 24.58 -7.60
C LEU A 81 -23.18 23.22 -7.42
N ILE A 82 -21.94 23.18 -6.96
CA ILE A 82 -21.24 21.96 -6.60
C ILE A 82 -21.44 21.71 -5.11
N HIS A 83 -22.02 20.57 -4.76
CA HIS A 83 -22.21 20.09 -3.39
C HIS A 83 -21.21 18.98 -3.13
N GLY A 84 -20.13 19.27 -2.39
CA GLY A 84 -19.11 18.29 -2.04
C GLY A 84 -19.38 17.58 -0.71
N ASP A 85 -18.47 16.66 -0.33
CA ASP A 85 -18.40 16.13 1.03
C ASP A 85 -17.35 16.90 1.87
N TYR A 86 -17.42 16.75 3.18
CA TYR A 86 -16.63 17.48 4.18
C TYR A 86 -15.24 16.90 4.42
N ASP A 87 -14.88 15.78 3.83
CA ASP A 87 -13.55 15.18 4.00
C ASP A 87 -12.59 15.59 2.86
N ALA A 88 -11.34 15.11 2.94
CA ALA A 88 -10.33 15.53 1.99
C ALA A 88 -10.61 15.05 0.56
N ASP A 89 -11.36 13.95 0.35
CA ASP A 89 -11.74 13.49 -0.98
C ASP A 89 -12.80 14.41 -1.59
N GLY A 90 -13.92 14.64 -0.88
CA GLY A 90 -14.96 15.55 -1.32
C GLY A 90 -14.47 16.98 -1.51
N ILE A 91 -13.65 17.51 -0.58
CA ILE A 91 -13.04 18.85 -0.68
C ILE A 91 -12.14 18.95 -1.92
N SER A 92 -11.29 17.94 -2.16
CA SER A 92 -10.35 17.94 -3.30
C SER A 92 -11.09 17.83 -4.63
N GLY A 93 -12.06 16.93 -4.74
CA GLY A 93 -12.91 16.78 -5.92
C GLY A 93 -13.71 18.03 -6.22
N THR A 94 -14.28 18.68 -5.17
CA THR A 94 -14.97 19.97 -5.30
C THR A 94 -14.03 21.05 -5.80
N ALA A 95 -12.79 21.12 -5.29
CA ALA A 95 -11.78 22.07 -5.76
C ALA A 95 -11.42 21.85 -7.23
N VAL A 96 -11.26 20.59 -7.67
CA VAL A 96 -10.99 20.25 -9.07
C VAL A 96 -12.08 20.78 -10.00
N LEU A 97 -13.34 20.45 -9.72
CA LEU A 97 -14.45 20.90 -10.58
C LEU A 97 -14.69 22.41 -10.48
N PHE A 98 -14.63 23.00 -9.29
CA PHE A 98 -14.82 24.44 -9.11
C PHE A 98 -13.79 25.25 -9.89
N LEU A 99 -12.51 24.93 -9.72
CA LEU A 99 -11.41 25.65 -10.37
C LEU A 99 -11.46 25.45 -11.90
N GLY A 100 -11.71 24.21 -12.35
CA GLY A 100 -11.82 23.91 -13.78
C GLY A 100 -12.99 24.62 -14.44
N LEU A 101 -14.18 24.59 -13.85
CA LEU A 101 -15.35 25.29 -14.34
C LEU A 101 -15.18 26.81 -14.29
N GLN A 102 -14.54 27.34 -13.25
CA GLN A 102 -14.24 28.78 -13.14
C GLN A 102 -13.29 29.24 -14.27
N GLU A 103 -12.24 28.45 -14.58
CA GLU A 103 -11.33 28.76 -15.69
C GLU A 103 -12.00 28.69 -17.06
N LEU A 104 -13.05 27.87 -17.19
CA LEU A 104 -13.90 27.82 -18.39
C LEU A 104 -14.98 28.92 -18.44
N GLY A 105 -14.99 29.86 -17.47
CA GLY A 105 -15.90 30.98 -17.41
C GLY A 105 -17.32 30.64 -16.91
N ALA A 106 -17.48 29.49 -16.24
CA ALA A 106 -18.78 29.10 -15.68
C ALA A 106 -19.22 29.99 -14.51
N ASN A 107 -20.54 30.18 -14.37
CA ASN A 107 -21.14 30.76 -13.16
C ASN A 107 -21.28 29.66 -12.10
N VAL A 108 -20.25 29.42 -11.34
CA VAL A 108 -20.12 28.27 -10.42
C VAL A 108 -19.97 28.71 -8.98
N ALA A 109 -20.68 28.05 -8.08
CA ALA A 109 -20.57 28.18 -6.63
C ALA A 109 -20.39 26.79 -5.98
N THR A 110 -19.94 26.78 -4.73
CA THR A 110 -19.75 25.55 -3.96
C THR A 110 -20.56 25.56 -2.68
N PHE A 111 -20.80 24.36 -2.14
CA PHE A 111 -21.32 24.12 -0.81
C PHE A 111 -20.67 22.88 -0.24
N ILE A 112 -20.13 22.98 0.98
CA ILE A 112 -19.63 21.84 1.75
C ILE A 112 -20.51 21.70 2.99
N PRO A 113 -21.10 20.51 3.26
CA PRO A 113 -21.93 20.31 4.44
C PRO A 113 -21.07 20.29 5.70
N ASP A 114 -21.66 20.77 6.81
CA ASP A 114 -21.02 20.62 8.13
C ASP A 114 -21.23 19.19 8.67
N ARG A 115 -20.15 18.50 8.95
CA ARG A 115 -20.17 17.11 9.45
C ARG A 115 -20.97 16.91 10.72
N LEU A 116 -21.03 17.91 11.61
CA LEU A 116 -21.64 17.79 12.93
C LEU A 116 -23.14 18.11 12.88
N THR A 117 -23.53 19.07 12.05
CA THR A 117 -24.93 19.58 11.95
C THR A 117 -25.69 19.02 10.77
N ASP A 118 -25.10 18.99 9.56
CA ASP A 118 -25.77 18.50 8.35
C ASP A 118 -25.57 16.98 8.18
N GLY A 119 -24.39 16.44 8.52
CA GLY A 119 -24.06 15.05 8.30
C GLY A 119 -23.53 14.79 6.89
N TYR A 120 -23.56 13.53 6.43
CA TYR A 120 -23.05 13.10 5.13
C TYR A 120 -24.14 13.20 4.05
N GLY A 121 -23.75 13.64 2.86
CA GLY A 121 -24.59 13.71 1.66
C GLY A 121 -25.49 14.94 1.60
N VAL A 122 -26.47 14.91 0.71
CA VAL A 122 -27.43 15.99 0.53
C VAL A 122 -28.49 15.92 1.63
N HIS A 123 -28.71 17.02 2.34
CA HIS A 123 -29.69 17.05 3.44
C HIS A 123 -30.99 17.73 3.00
N MET A 124 -32.15 17.12 3.29
CA MET A 124 -33.45 17.60 2.88
C MET A 124 -33.73 19.08 3.29
N ALA A 125 -33.29 19.48 4.47
CA ALA A 125 -33.43 20.84 4.97
C ALA A 125 -32.68 21.90 4.12
N ARG A 126 -31.65 21.47 3.35
CA ARG A 126 -30.86 22.35 2.48
C ARG A 126 -31.43 22.43 1.05
N VAL A 127 -32.34 21.54 0.65
CA VAL A 127 -32.92 21.51 -0.70
C VAL A 127 -33.50 22.85 -1.13
N PRO A 128 -34.32 23.59 -0.33
CA PRO A 128 -34.85 24.89 -0.75
C PRO A 128 -33.75 25.94 -1.01
N GLU A 129 -32.68 25.95 -0.20
CA GLU A 129 -31.52 26.83 -0.40
C GLU A 129 -30.80 26.50 -1.70
N HIS A 130 -30.51 25.21 -1.94
CA HIS A 130 -29.84 24.75 -3.15
C HIS A 130 -30.66 25.06 -4.41
N ALA A 131 -31.95 24.80 -4.40
CA ALA A 131 -32.85 25.08 -5.52
C ALA A 131 -32.90 26.58 -5.87
N ALA A 132 -32.84 27.45 -4.88
CA ALA A 132 -32.81 28.90 -5.12
C ALA A 132 -31.50 29.38 -5.78
N ARG A 133 -30.38 28.62 -5.60
CA ARG A 133 -29.04 29.00 -6.03
C ARG A 133 -28.58 28.33 -7.34
N ALA A 134 -29.23 27.24 -7.78
CA ALA A 134 -28.75 26.42 -8.88
C ALA A 134 -29.80 26.26 -10.00
N ASP A 135 -29.32 26.32 -11.23
CA ASP A 135 -29.99 25.80 -12.41
C ASP A 135 -29.49 24.37 -12.72
N LEU A 136 -28.24 24.09 -12.35
CA LEU A 136 -27.62 22.78 -12.39
C LEU A 136 -26.94 22.50 -11.04
N PHE A 137 -27.29 21.40 -10.42
CA PHE A 137 -26.74 20.93 -9.15
C PHE A 137 -25.85 19.68 -9.40
N ILE A 138 -24.63 19.70 -8.89
CA ILE A 138 -23.69 18.60 -9.06
C ILE A 138 -23.22 18.16 -7.68
N THR A 139 -23.33 16.87 -7.37
CA THR A 139 -22.69 16.32 -6.17
C THR A 139 -21.26 15.87 -6.48
N VAL A 140 -20.41 15.90 -5.48
CA VAL A 140 -19.06 15.37 -5.52
C VAL A 140 -18.81 14.52 -4.27
N ASP A 141 -18.49 13.24 -4.47
CA ASP A 141 -18.19 12.31 -3.40
C ASP A 141 -19.40 12.00 -2.49
N CYS A 142 -20.58 12.18 -3.01
CA CYS A 142 -21.85 11.88 -2.32
C CYS A 142 -23.01 11.86 -3.30
N GLY A 143 -24.20 11.44 -2.82
CA GLY A 143 -25.43 11.62 -3.56
C GLY A 143 -26.05 10.34 -4.10
N VAL A 144 -25.29 9.26 -4.30
CA VAL A 144 -25.81 8.01 -4.91
C VAL A 144 -26.93 7.36 -4.09
N THR A 145 -27.05 7.67 -2.81
CA THR A 145 -28.10 7.17 -1.91
C THR A 145 -29.19 8.22 -1.57
N ASN A 146 -29.05 9.46 -2.05
CA ASN A 146 -29.92 10.59 -1.72
C ASN A 146 -31.15 10.70 -2.66
N LEU A 147 -31.96 9.65 -2.74
CA LEU A 147 -33.08 9.58 -3.69
C LEU A 147 -34.12 10.67 -3.48
N ALA A 148 -34.55 10.90 -2.23
CA ALA A 148 -35.59 11.85 -1.88
C ALA A 148 -35.14 13.30 -2.09
N GLU A 149 -33.93 13.62 -1.68
CA GLU A 149 -33.33 14.95 -1.80
C GLU A 149 -33.14 15.35 -3.27
N ILE A 150 -32.62 14.42 -4.07
CA ILE A 150 -32.40 14.60 -5.52
C ILE A 150 -33.77 14.79 -6.20
N GLY A 151 -34.77 13.94 -5.89
CA GLY A 151 -36.14 14.12 -6.42
C GLY A 151 -36.73 15.48 -6.08
N ALA A 152 -36.57 15.95 -4.85
CA ALA A 152 -37.06 17.27 -4.43
C ALA A 152 -36.36 18.45 -5.15
N LEU A 153 -35.04 18.33 -5.45
CA LEU A 153 -34.33 19.31 -6.28
C LEU A 153 -34.92 19.35 -7.72
N GLN A 154 -35.16 18.18 -8.30
CA GLN A 154 -35.75 18.07 -9.66
C GLN A 154 -37.18 18.60 -9.70
N GLU A 155 -38.00 18.31 -8.70
CA GLU A 155 -39.35 18.87 -8.54
C GLU A 155 -39.32 20.41 -8.45
N ALA A 156 -38.28 20.99 -7.88
CA ALA A 156 -38.02 22.43 -7.85
C ALA A 156 -37.46 22.99 -9.17
N GLY A 157 -37.31 22.15 -10.22
CA GLY A 157 -36.86 22.57 -11.56
C GLY A 157 -35.33 22.61 -11.73
N VAL A 158 -34.54 22.04 -10.81
CA VAL A 158 -33.09 22.00 -10.87
C VAL A 158 -32.66 20.75 -11.64
N GLU A 159 -31.77 20.91 -12.63
CA GLU A 159 -31.10 19.78 -13.28
C GLU A 159 -30.06 19.21 -12.31
N VAL A 160 -29.96 17.86 -12.19
CA VAL A 160 -29.06 17.22 -11.25
C VAL A 160 -28.12 16.25 -11.95
N ILE A 161 -26.85 16.30 -11.59
CA ILE A 161 -25.79 15.31 -11.89
C ILE A 161 -25.23 14.82 -10.58
N VAL A 162 -25.26 13.52 -10.33
CA VAL A 162 -24.60 12.89 -9.19
C VAL A 162 -23.24 12.37 -9.62
N THR A 163 -22.16 12.79 -8.93
CA THR A 163 -20.85 12.14 -9.04
C THR A 163 -20.46 11.57 -7.68
N ASP A 164 -20.26 10.26 -7.64
CA ASP A 164 -20.03 9.53 -6.40
C ASP A 164 -19.27 8.22 -6.69
N HIS A 165 -18.73 7.61 -5.66
CA HIS A 165 -18.07 6.30 -5.72
C HIS A 165 -18.51 5.35 -4.59
N HIS A 166 -19.29 5.83 -3.65
CA HIS A 166 -19.82 5.05 -2.54
C HIS A 166 -20.77 3.94 -3.00
N SER A 167 -20.88 2.88 -2.20
CA SER A 167 -21.77 1.76 -2.52
C SER A 167 -23.21 2.23 -2.76
N PRO A 168 -23.79 1.97 -3.93
CA PRO A 168 -25.17 2.35 -4.23
C PRO A 168 -26.14 1.63 -3.29
N GLY A 169 -27.29 2.24 -3.04
CA GLY A 169 -28.40 1.60 -2.36
C GLY A 169 -29.12 0.57 -3.25
N THR A 170 -30.32 0.13 -2.82
CA THR A 170 -31.17 -0.77 -3.61
C THR A 170 -31.78 -0.10 -4.84
N ALA A 171 -31.78 1.23 -4.89
CA ALA A 171 -32.20 2.04 -6.03
C ALA A 171 -31.23 3.21 -6.21
N LEU A 172 -31.17 3.74 -7.42
CA LEU A 172 -30.40 4.93 -7.78
C LEU A 172 -31.35 6.16 -7.87
N PRO A 173 -30.82 7.38 -7.64
CA PRO A 173 -31.55 8.60 -7.95
C PRO A 173 -31.95 8.65 -9.44
N ASP A 174 -33.14 9.18 -9.75
CA ASP A 174 -33.61 9.31 -11.12
C ASP A 174 -32.98 10.54 -11.81
N CYS A 175 -31.67 10.53 -11.95
CA CYS A 175 -30.87 11.56 -12.60
C CYS A 175 -29.65 10.94 -13.30
N LEU A 176 -28.82 11.77 -13.92
CA LEU A 176 -27.54 11.29 -14.45
C LEU A 176 -26.57 11.02 -13.30
N VAL A 177 -26.20 9.74 -13.14
CA VAL A 177 -25.26 9.27 -12.12
C VAL A 177 -23.93 8.88 -12.78
N VAL A 178 -22.86 9.59 -12.45
CA VAL A 178 -21.49 9.29 -12.84
C VAL A 178 -20.84 8.55 -11.67
N HIS A 179 -20.67 7.25 -11.82
CA HIS A 179 -20.16 6.38 -10.78
C HIS A 179 -19.25 5.30 -11.39
N PRO A 180 -18.02 5.10 -10.88
CA PRO A 180 -17.08 4.14 -11.47
C PRO A 180 -17.60 2.70 -11.41
N GLY A 181 -18.19 2.27 -10.30
CA GLY A 181 -18.74 0.91 -10.14
C GLY A 181 -19.97 0.62 -11.01
N LEU A 182 -20.63 1.63 -11.59
CA LEU A 182 -21.75 1.49 -12.53
C LEU A 182 -21.29 1.56 -14.00
N SER A 183 -20.02 1.87 -14.24
CA SER A 183 -19.44 1.88 -15.59
C SER A 183 -19.34 0.48 -16.19
N PRO A 184 -19.55 0.29 -17.50
CA PRO A 184 -19.24 -0.98 -18.16
C PRO A 184 -17.81 -1.45 -17.99
N ALA A 185 -16.85 -0.54 -17.80
CA ALA A 185 -15.45 -0.83 -17.53
C ALA A 185 -15.20 -1.44 -16.12
N ALA A 186 -16.10 -1.19 -15.16
CA ALA A 186 -15.99 -1.72 -13.78
C ALA A 186 -16.01 -3.27 -13.71
N ARG A 187 -16.47 -3.94 -14.77
CA ARG A 187 -16.57 -5.41 -14.84
C ARG A 187 -15.22 -6.15 -14.86
N HIS A 188 -14.11 -5.43 -14.95
CA HIS A 188 -12.77 -6.02 -15.11
C HIS A 188 -11.92 -6.01 -13.83
N GLY A 189 -12.53 -5.83 -12.65
CA GLY A 189 -11.81 -5.90 -11.38
C GLY A 189 -10.78 -4.79 -11.17
N LEU A 190 -10.87 -3.69 -11.93
CA LEU A 190 -10.10 -2.48 -11.68
C LEU A 190 -10.63 -1.77 -10.44
N PRO A 191 -9.76 -1.19 -9.60
CA PRO A 191 -10.20 -0.41 -8.46
C PRO A 191 -10.98 0.82 -8.91
N GLU A 192 -12.05 1.09 -8.19
CA GLU A 192 -12.90 2.25 -8.45
C GLU A 192 -12.17 3.55 -8.14
N LEU A 193 -12.43 4.59 -8.95
CA LEU A 193 -11.97 5.95 -8.67
C LEU A 193 -12.66 6.47 -7.40
N THR A 194 -11.98 7.33 -6.66
CA THR A 194 -12.57 8.10 -5.54
C THR A 194 -13.40 9.29 -6.04
N GLY A 195 -14.08 10.00 -5.14
CA GLY A 195 -14.82 11.21 -5.47
C GLY A 195 -13.97 12.24 -6.21
N ALA A 196 -12.74 12.50 -5.75
CA ALA A 196 -11.79 13.39 -6.43
C ALA A 196 -11.32 12.84 -7.77
N GLY A 197 -11.14 11.51 -7.88
CA GLY A 197 -10.80 10.85 -9.14
C GLY A 197 -11.92 10.98 -10.17
N VAL A 198 -13.18 10.76 -9.77
CA VAL A 198 -14.37 10.96 -10.63
C VAL A 198 -14.48 12.41 -11.06
N ALA A 199 -14.29 13.36 -10.15
CA ALA A 199 -14.32 14.80 -10.45
C ALA A 199 -13.24 15.20 -11.48
N PHE A 200 -12.02 14.65 -11.34
CA PHE A 200 -10.93 14.88 -12.29
C PHE A 200 -11.26 14.31 -13.68
N HIS A 201 -11.79 13.10 -13.76
CA HIS A 201 -12.19 12.49 -15.02
C HIS A 201 -13.39 13.22 -15.66
N LEU A 202 -14.31 13.75 -14.85
CA LEU A 202 -15.40 14.58 -15.38
C LEU A 202 -14.87 15.90 -15.98
N LEU A 203 -13.93 16.55 -15.31
CA LEU A 203 -13.26 17.72 -15.86
C LEU A 203 -12.50 17.39 -17.16
N TRP A 204 -11.82 16.23 -17.20
CA TRP A 204 -11.14 15.78 -18.42
C TRP A 204 -12.10 15.54 -19.57
N ALA A 205 -13.19 14.81 -19.32
CA ALA A 205 -14.24 14.60 -20.34
C ALA A 205 -14.86 15.92 -20.84
N LEU A 206 -15.01 16.90 -19.94
CA LEU A 206 -15.45 18.24 -20.31
C LEU A 206 -14.44 18.96 -21.21
N HIS A 207 -13.14 18.84 -20.92
CA HIS A 207 -12.08 19.38 -21.77
C HIS A 207 -12.12 18.74 -23.18
N GLU A 208 -12.24 17.40 -23.26
CA GLU A 208 -12.38 16.72 -24.56
C GLU A 208 -13.63 17.20 -25.33
N ALA A 209 -14.80 17.34 -24.67
CA ALA A 209 -16.02 17.82 -25.28
C ALA A 209 -15.91 19.28 -25.78
N LEU A 210 -14.99 20.05 -25.24
CA LEU A 210 -14.68 21.43 -25.64
C LEU A 210 -13.48 21.51 -26.61
N GLY A 211 -12.83 20.39 -26.97
CA GLY A 211 -11.66 20.34 -27.82
C GLY A 211 -10.38 20.88 -27.18
N LEU A 212 -10.29 20.82 -25.86
CA LEU A 212 -9.14 21.24 -25.05
C LEU A 212 -8.23 20.05 -24.71
N GLU A 213 -7.01 20.34 -24.30
CA GLU A 213 -6.06 19.33 -23.81
C GLU A 213 -6.49 18.76 -22.46
N ALA A 214 -5.95 17.59 -22.12
CA ALA A 214 -6.18 16.94 -20.82
C ALA A 214 -5.74 17.86 -19.66
N PRO A 215 -6.58 18.06 -18.63
CA PRO A 215 -6.34 19.01 -17.54
C PRO A 215 -5.39 18.43 -16.48
N LEU A 216 -4.19 17.99 -16.88
CA LEU A 216 -3.24 17.29 -16.02
C LEU A 216 -2.73 18.14 -14.83
N GLU A 217 -2.86 19.45 -14.91
CA GLU A 217 -2.51 20.38 -13.85
C GLU A 217 -3.42 20.32 -12.62
N TYR A 218 -4.56 19.61 -12.72
CA TYR A 218 -5.46 19.33 -11.58
C TYR A 218 -5.18 17.97 -10.93
N ALA A 219 -4.26 17.18 -11.50
CA ALA A 219 -3.97 15.83 -11.00
C ALA A 219 -3.41 15.84 -9.56
N ASP A 220 -2.72 16.87 -9.13
CA ASP A 220 -2.20 17.01 -7.77
C ASP A 220 -3.30 17.22 -6.73
N LEU A 221 -4.35 18.00 -7.06
CA LEU A 221 -5.55 18.15 -6.23
C LEU A 221 -6.30 16.82 -6.11
N ALA A 222 -6.55 16.14 -7.24
CA ALA A 222 -7.23 14.85 -7.24
C ALA A 222 -6.41 13.77 -6.49
N THR A 223 -5.09 13.79 -6.61
CA THR A 223 -4.18 12.90 -5.88
C THR A 223 -4.32 13.04 -4.36
N LEU A 224 -4.51 14.26 -3.87
CA LEU A 224 -4.69 14.51 -2.44
C LEU A 224 -5.93 13.80 -1.90
N GLY A 225 -7.08 13.92 -2.59
CA GLY A 225 -8.33 13.24 -2.25
C GLY A 225 -8.19 11.72 -2.36
N THR A 226 -7.72 11.23 -3.51
CA THR A 226 -7.59 9.80 -3.77
C THR A 226 -6.73 9.06 -2.74
N ILE A 227 -5.62 9.67 -2.28
CA ILE A 227 -4.78 9.09 -1.23
C ILE A 227 -5.47 9.20 0.14
N ALA A 228 -6.19 10.30 0.40
CA ALA A 228 -6.85 10.53 1.69
C ALA A 228 -7.99 9.56 1.96
N ASP A 229 -8.69 9.13 0.91
CA ASP A 229 -9.76 8.12 0.96
C ASP A 229 -9.27 6.67 1.07
N VAL A 230 -7.94 6.47 1.06
CA VAL A 230 -7.31 5.14 1.16
C VAL A 230 -7.71 4.20 0.00
N ALA A 231 -7.95 4.76 -1.18
CA ALA A 231 -8.26 3.98 -2.37
C ALA A 231 -7.10 3.06 -2.77
N PRO A 232 -7.38 1.89 -3.38
CA PRO A 232 -6.33 1.03 -3.91
C PRO A 232 -5.46 1.75 -4.94
N LEU A 233 -4.13 1.75 -4.74
CA LEU A 233 -3.16 2.40 -5.63
C LEU A 233 -2.84 1.53 -6.85
N LEU A 234 -3.87 1.17 -7.59
CA LEU A 234 -3.87 0.29 -8.75
C LEU A 234 -4.52 0.99 -9.95
N GLY A 235 -4.25 0.51 -11.16
CA GLY A 235 -4.92 0.98 -12.38
C GLY A 235 -4.97 2.51 -12.50
N GLU A 236 -6.16 3.06 -12.71
CA GLU A 236 -6.39 4.49 -12.91
C GLU A 236 -6.01 5.34 -11.70
N ASN A 237 -6.31 4.88 -10.47
CA ASN A 237 -5.88 5.56 -9.25
C ASN A 237 -4.35 5.68 -9.19
N ARG A 238 -3.64 4.60 -9.52
CA ARG A 238 -2.17 4.63 -9.55
C ARG A 238 -1.64 5.59 -10.62
N ALA A 239 -2.23 5.58 -11.82
CA ALA A 239 -1.84 6.47 -12.91
C ALA A 239 -2.02 7.94 -12.51
N LEU A 240 -3.19 8.28 -11.96
CA LEU A 240 -3.52 9.62 -11.46
C LEU A 240 -2.56 10.08 -10.35
N ILE A 241 -2.34 9.24 -9.35
CA ILE A 241 -1.46 9.55 -8.22
C ILE A 241 -0.01 9.72 -8.68
N ARG A 242 0.50 8.89 -9.59
CA ARG A 242 1.84 9.05 -10.15
C ARG A 242 2.00 10.39 -10.87
N GLU A 243 0.99 10.84 -11.60
CA GLU A 243 1.02 12.13 -12.27
C GLU A 243 0.94 13.31 -11.28
N GLY A 244 0.03 13.23 -10.31
CA GLY A 244 -0.15 14.31 -9.33
C GLY A 244 1.04 14.45 -8.36
N LEU A 245 1.66 13.35 -7.91
CA LEU A 245 2.84 13.41 -7.04
C LEU A 245 4.03 14.11 -7.70
N LYS A 246 4.19 14.01 -9.03
CA LYS A 246 5.25 14.74 -9.76
C LYS A 246 5.08 16.25 -9.68
N ARG A 247 3.84 16.72 -9.55
CA ARG A 247 3.45 18.13 -9.56
C ARG A 247 3.32 18.73 -8.17
N LEU A 248 3.05 17.92 -7.15
CA LEU A 248 2.59 18.35 -5.83
C LEU A 248 3.55 19.32 -5.12
N HIS A 249 4.88 19.13 -5.25
CA HIS A 249 5.85 20.01 -4.61
C HIS A 249 5.83 21.44 -5.22
N ASP A 250 5.78 21.52 -6.54
CA ASP A 250 5.79 22.78 -7.30
C ASP A 250 4.42 23.06 -7.94
N SER A 251 3.35 22.71 -7.21
CA SER A 251 1.97 22.85 -7.65
C SER A 251 1.66 24.27 -8.13
N ARG A 252 0.80 24.41 -9.17
CA ARG A 252 0.30 25.72 -9.59
C ARG A 252 -0.63 26.39 -8.55
N TRP A 253 -1.16 25.58 -7.62
CA TRP A 253 -2.13 26.02 -6.62
C TRP A 253 -1.44 26.58 -5.38
N PRO A 254 -1.66 27.85 -5.02
CA PRO A 254 -1.04 28.46 -3.85
C PRO A 254 -1.31 27.67 -2.56
N GLY A 255 -2.53 27.13 -2.40
CA GLY A 255 -2.91 26.36 -1.21
C GLY A 255 -2.12 25.07 -1.04
N LEU A 256 -1.86 24.31 -2.13
CA LEU A 256 -1.03 23.12 -2.05
C LEU A 256 0.43 23.46 -1.72
N ARG A 257 1.01 24.47 -2.38
CA ARG A 257 2.37 24.94 -2.05
C ARG A 257 2.49 25.39 -0.59
N ALA A 258 1.53 26.17 -0.10
CA ALA A 258 1.50 26.60 1.28
C ALA A 258 1.40 25.42 2.26
N SER A 259 0.59 24.40 1.94
CA SER A 259 0.46 23.18 2.74
C SER A 259 1.77 22.38 2.81
N VAL A 260 2.44 22.21 1.67
CA VAL A 260 3.75 21.53 1.56
C VAL A 260 4.82 22.28 2.36
N ALA A 261 4.87 23.61 2.23
CA ALA A 261 5.82 24.45 2.93
C ALA A 261 5.58 24.45 4.45
N GLN A 262 4.31 24.60 4.90
CA GLN A 262 3.93 24.54 6.32
C GLN A 262 4.27 23.18 6.94
N ALA A 263 4.11 22.11 6.18
CA ALA A 263 4.44 20.75 6.58
C ALA A 263 5.95 20.44 6.50
N ARG A 264 6.77 21.35 5.94
CA ARG A 264 8.22 21.18 5.73
C ARG A 264 8.56 19.93 4.92
N LEU A 265 7.78 19.63 3.92
CA LEU A 265 8.03 18.49 3.06
C LEU A 265 9.02 18.87 1.95
N SER A 266 9.96 17.96 1.66
CA SER A 266 10.95 18.10 0.59
C SER A 266 10.55 17.22 -0.61
N ALA A 267 10.96 17.60 -1.81
CA ALA A 267 10.81 16.78 -3.00
C ALA A 267 11.78 15.57 -2.97
N PRO A 268 11.37 14.40 -3.50
CA PRO A 268 10.02 14.07 -3.98
C PRO A 268 9.03 13.82 -2.83
N ILE A 269 7.77 14.24 -3.01
CA ILE A 269 6.71 13.97 -2.04
C ILE A 269 6.16 12.56 -2.31
N SER A 270 6.13 11.71 -1.29
CA SER A 270 5.59 10.34 -1.39
C SER A 270 4.08 10.30 -1.09
N ALA A 271 3.39 9.24 -1.55
CA ALA A 271 2.00 8.98 -1.16
C ALA A 271 1.84 8.90 0.37
N ARG A 272 2.84 8.35 1.07
CA ARG A 272 2.87 8.32 2.54
C ARG A 272 2.86 9.72 3.16
N SER A 273 3.62 10.67 2.58
CA SER A 273 3.61 12.07 3.06
C SER A 273 2.25 12.73 2.85
N VAL A 274 1.58 12.43 1.73
CA VAL A 274 0.20 12.90 1.51
C VAL A 274 -0.75 12.29 2.55
N ALA A 275 -0.75 10.97 2.72
CA ALA A 275 -1.67 10.25 3.62
C ALA A 275 -1.51 10.65 5.10
N PHE A 276 -0.28 10.83 5.58
CA PHE A 276 -0.01 11.02 7.01
C PHE A 276 0.33 12.46 7.41
N VAL A 277 0.60 13.34 6.44
CA VAL A 277 0.97 14.73 6.72
C VAL A 277 0.00 15.73 6.11
N LEU A 278 -0.31 15.67 4.81
CA LEU A 278 -1.17 16.67 4.16
C LEU A 278 -2.66 16.40 4.40
N ALA A 279 -3.16 15.22 4.05
CA ALA A 279 -4.57 14.85 4.19
C ALA A 279 -5.13 15.01 5.62
N PRO A 280 -4.39 14.65 6.70
CA PRO A 280 -4.87 14.87 8.06
C PRO A 280 -5.11 16.33 8.43
N ARG A 281 -4.45 17.29 7.78
CA ARG A 281 -4.66 18.73 8.00
C ARG A 281 -5.98 19.19 7.42
N LEU A 282 -6.31 18.77 6.20
CA LEU A 282 -7.62 19.04 5.58
C LEU A 282 -8.73 18.36 6.38
N ASN A 283 -8.60 17.08 6.66
CA ASN A 283 -9.58 16.31 7.41
C ASN A 283 -9.82 16.83 8.83
N ALA A 284 -8.86 17.53 9.44
CA ALA A 284 -9.01 18.08 10.78
C ALA A 284 -10.07 19.18 10.83
N ALA A 285 -10.12 20.05 9.84
CA ALA A 285 -11.14 21.10 9.75
C ALA A 285 -12.55 20.50 9.66
N GLY A 286 -12.79 19.55 8.74
CA GLY A 286 -14.08 18.87 8.61
C GLY A 286 -14.49 18.12 9.89
N ARG A 287 -13.55 17.54 10.64
CA ARG A 287 -13.84 16.87 11.92
C ARG A 287 -14.23 17.84 13.05
N LEU A 288 -13.82 19.08 12.95
CA LEU A 288 -14.11 20.15 13.94
C LEU A 288 -15.23 21.10 13.46
N GLY A 289 -15.92 20.79 12.34
CA GLY A 289 -17.05 21.55 11.84
C GLY A 289 -16.66 22.77 10.98
N GLU A 290 -15.50 22.76 10.34
CA GLU A 290 -14.95 23.88 9.55
C GLU A 290 -14.43 23.42 8.18
N ALA A 291 -15.16 22.53 7.49
CA ALA A 291 -14.72 21.95 6.22
C ALA A 291 -14.51 22.99 5.10
N ASP A 292 -15.29 24.09 5.11
CA ASP A 292 -15.16 25.20 4.16
C ASP A 292 -13.75 25.80 4.12
N VAL A 293 -13.04 25.82 5.25
CA VAL A 293 -11.67 26.34 5.33
C VAL A 293 -10.71 25.47 4.52
N GLY A 294 -10.95 24.15 4.48
CA GLY A 294 -10.19 23.22 3.65
C GLY A 294 -10.38 23.52 2.17
N LEU A 295 -11.61 23.73 1.74
CA LEU A 295 -11.92 24.12 0.35
C LEU A 295 -11.32 25.49 0.01
N GLU A 296 -11.48 26.50 0.88
CA GLU A 296 -10.91 27.83 0.66
C GLU A 296 -9.39 27.77 0.45
N LEU A 297 -8.68 26.93 1.22
CA LEU A 297 -7.25 26.71 1.02
C LEU A 297 -6.92 26.22 -0.39
N LEU A 298 -7.66 25.22 -0.90
CA LEU A 298 -7.36 24.62 -2.20
C LEU A 298 -7.73 25.53 -3.37
N VAL A 299 -8.75 26.38 -3.24
CA VAL A 299 -9.23 27.22 -4.34
C VAL A 299 -8.70 28.65 -4.35
N THR A 300 -8.10 29.12 -3.27
CA THR A 300 -7.57 30.50 -3.21
C THR A 300 -6.45 30.73 -4.23
N ARG A 301 -6.47 31.90 -4.87
CA ARG A 301 -5.41 32.37 -5.79
C ARG A 301 -4.39 33.29 -5.09
N SER A 302 -4.61 33.62 -3.82
CA SER A 302 -3.76 34.52 -3.04
C SER A 302 -2.73 33.73 -2.24
N GLU A 303 -1.45 33.94 -2.53
CA GLU A 303 -0.33 33.32 -1.76
C GLU A 303 -0.40 33.67 -0.26
N ARG A 304 -0.73 34.93 0.06
CA ARG A 304 -0.87 35.37 1.45
C ARG A 304 -1.99 34.62 2.15
N ARG A 305 -3.19 34.56 1.50
CA ARG A 305 -4.33 33.85 2.08
C ARG A 305 -4.07 32.34 2.22
N ALA A 306 -3.42 31.74 1.24
CA ALA A 306 -3.00 30.33 1.29
C ALA A 306 -2.08 30.05 2.50
N ALA A 307 -1.11 30.91 2.75
CA ALA A 307 -0.20 30.76 3.90
C ALA A 307 -0.96 30.90 5.25
N GLU A 308 -1.89 31.86 5.36
CA GLU A 308 -2.73 32.04 6.55
C GLU A 308 -3.58 30.77 6.82
N LEU A 309 -4.22 30.24 5.78
CA LEU A 309 -5.07 29.05 5.88
C LEU A 309 -4.27 27.78 6.18
N ALA A 310 -3.08 27.62 5.61
CA ALA A 310 -2.20 26.48 5.89
C ALA A 310 -1.75 26.46 7.37
N VAL A 311 -1.41 27.62 7.94
CA VAL A 311 -1.09 27.74 9.37
C VAL A 311 -2.31 27.44 10.24
N TYR A 312 -3.48 27.94 9.85
CA TYR A 312 -4.74 27.68 10.56
C TYR A 312 -5.06 26.18 10.60
N LEU A 313 -5.03 25.50 9.45
CA LEU A 313 -5.31 24.05 9.36
C LEU A 313 -4.28 23.21 10.12
N ASP A 314 -3.02 23.62 10.17
CA ASP A 314 -2.01 22.96 11.00
C ASP A 314 -2.35 23.09 12.49
N ALA A 315 -2.81 24.27 12.94
CA ALA A 315 -3.27 24.48 14.32
C ALA A 315 -4.51 23.61 14.64
N ARG A 316 -5.48 23.51 13.73
CA ARG A 316 -6.66 22.63 13.88
C ARG A 316 -6.26 21.16 13.96
N ASN A 317 -5.28 20.73 13.15
CA ASN A 317 -4.77 19.37 13.22
C ASN A 317 -4.05 19.06 14.55
N LEU A 318 -3.33 20.03 15.12
CA LEU A 318 -2.75 19.90 16.46
C LEU A 318 -3.83 19.80 17.54
N GLU A 319 -4.89 20.59 17.46
CA GLU A 319 -6.03 20.53 18.36
C GLU A 319 -6.75 19.16 18.28
N ARG A 320 -7.06 18.71 17.05
CA ARG A 320 -7.63 17.38 16.81
C ARG A 320 -6.76 16.28 17.44
N ARG A 321 -5.41 16.37 17.30
CA ARG A 321 -4.48 15.41 17.94
C ARG A 321 -4.58 15.43 19.45
N LYS A 322 -4.65 16.60 20.08
CA LYS A 322 -4.80 16.71 21.54
C LYS A 322 -6.11 16.07 22.03
N ILE A 323 -7.22 16.37 21.35
CA ILE A 323 -8.52 15.74 21.63
C ILE A 323 -8.41 14.21 21.50
N GLN A 324 -7.83 13.74 20.39
CA GLN A 324 -7.62 12.32 20.11
C GLN A 324 -6.78 11.62 21.19
N ASP A 325 -5.69 12.24 21.62
CA ASP A 325 -4.79 11.63 22.60
C ASP A 325 -5.46 11.57 23.99
N GLY A 326 -6.18 12.62 24.39
CA GLY A 326 -6.97 12.60 25.62
C GLY A 326 -8.09 11.57 25.62
N MET A 327 -8.81 11.45 24.48
CA MET A 327 -9.84 10.40 24.32
C MET A 327 -9.22 8.99 24.34
N TYR A 328 -8.06 8.82 23.70
CA TYR A 328 -7.37 7.52 23.64
C TYR A 328 -6.93 7.06 25.04
N GLU A 329 -6.36 7.94 25.85
CA GLU A 329 -5.98 7.63 27.24
C GLU A 329 -7.21 7.29 28.09
N SER A 330 -8.30 8.07 27.95
CA SER A 330 -9.57 7.76 28.61
C SER A 330 -10.14 6.39 28.19
N ALA A 331 -10.06 6.05 26.91
CA ALA A 331 -10.53 4.80 26.38
C ALA A 331 -9.66 3.60 26.82
N LEU A 332 -8.33 3.78 26.89
CA LEU A 332 -7.42 2.77 27.42
C LEU A 332 -7.74 2.39 28.85
N ALA A 333 -8.07 3.37 29.69
CA ALA A 333 -8.43 3.12 31.10
C ALA A 333 -9.74 2.31 31.26
N LYS A 334 -10.60 2.31 30.23
CA LYS A 334 -11.89 1.58 30.20
C LYS A 334 -11.83 0.27 29.41
N ALA A 335 -10.73 0.04 28.69
CA ALA A 335 -10.59 -1.13 27.81
C ALA A 335 -10.40 -2.41 28.64
N ASP A 336 -11.21 -3.43 28.35
CA ASP A 336 -11.02 -4.78 28.85
C ASP A 336 -10.39 -5.64 27.73
N PRO A 337 -9.08 -5.93 27.79
CA PRO A 337 -8.42 -6.71 26.76
C PRO A 337 -8.86 -8.18 26.70
N GLU A 338 -9.54 -8.70 27.73
CA GLU A 338 -10.04 -10.08 27.75
C GLU A 338 -11.44 -10.21 27.14
N ALA A 339 -12.13 -9.09 26.91
CA ALA A 339 -13.42 -9.10 26.24
C ALA A 339 -13.32 -9.53 24.78
N PRO A 340 -14.36 -10.15 24.18
CA PRO A 340 -14.35 -10.54 22.77
C PRO A 340 -14.38 -9.35 21.80
N ALA A 341 -14.80 -8.17 22.28
CA ALA A 341 -14.77 -6.89 21.59
C ALA A 341 -14.66 -5.75 22.60
N LEU A 342 -14.03 -4.65 22.25
CA LEU A 342 -14.02 -3.44 23.08
C LEU A 342 -15.30 -2.64 22.80
N VAL A 343 -16.21 -2.55 23.79
CA VAL A 343 -17.46 -1.79 23.70
C VAL A 343 -17.45 -0.74 24.81
N ILE A 344 -17.08 0.49 24.45
CA ILE A 344 -16.73 1.53 25.42
C ILE A 344 -17.52 2.81 25.10
N GLU A 345 -17.91 3.53 26.16
CA GLU A 345 -18.61 4.79 26.04
C GLU A 345 -18.07 5.87 26.98
N ASP A 346 -18.22 7.12 26.54
CA ASP A 346 -18.02 8.28 27.36
C ASP A 346 -18.77 9.48 26.74
N PRO A 347 -19.68 10.12 27.46
CA PRO A 347 -20.47 11.21 26.92
C PRO A 347 -19.65 12.47 26.60
N SER A 348 -18.44 12.59 27.16
CA SER A 348 -17.54 13.72 26.94
C SER A 348 -16.73 13.64 25.63
N TRP A 349 -16.74 12.50 24.95
CA TRP A 349 -15.93 12.27 23.78
C TRP A 349 -16.44 13.04 22.54
N HIS A 350 -15.51 13.53 21.76
CA HIS A 350 -15.81 14.30 20.56
C HIS A 350 -16.20 13.37 19.39
N PRO A 351 -17.44 13.49 18.82
CA PRO A 351 -17.93 12.58 17.79
C PRO A 351 -17.03 12.52 16.54
N GLY A 352 -16.48 13.65 16.08
CA GLY A 352 -15.62 13.73 14.90
C GLY A 352 -14.28 12.98 14.99
N VAL A 353 -13.88 12.56 16.23
CA VAL A 353 -12.59 11.91 16.49
C VAL A 353 -12.74 10.44 16.87
N MET A 354 -13.96 9.99 17.24
CA MET A 354 -14.22 8.60 17.67
C MET A 354 -13.62 7.55 16.73
N GLY A 355 -13.86 7.65 15.42
CA GLY A 355 -13.37 6.66 14.47
C GLY A 355 -11.84 6.50 14.48
N ILE A 356 -11.09 7.59 14.75
CA ILE A 356 -9.63 7.53 14.83
C ILE A 356 -9.19 6.82 16.12
N VAL A 357 -9.86 7.11 17.23
CA VAL A 357 -9.58 6.45 18.52
C VAL A 357 -9.91 4.97 18.45
N ALA A 358 -11.04 4.59 17.81
CA ALA A 358 -11.39 3.20 17.58
C ALA A 358 -10.31 2.46 16.78
N SER A 359 -9.77 3.08 15.71
CA SER A 359 -8.66 2.50 14.93
C SER A 359 -7.39 2.31 15.77
N LYS A 360 -7.01 3.29 16.61
CA LYS A 360 -5.85 3.17 17.51
C LYS A 360 -6.02 2.06 18.56
N LEU A 361 -7.22 1.88 19.09
CA LEU A 361 -7.52 0.79 20.02
C LEU A 361 -7.48 -0.58 19.31
N LEU A 362 -8.02 -0.66 18.07
CA LEU A 362 -7.91 -1.85 17.25
C LEU A 362 -6.47 -2.22 16.96
N GLU A 363 -5.61 -1.27 16.58
CA GLU A 363 -4.18 -1.49 16.38
C GLU A 363 -3.48 -2.03 17.64
N ARG A 364 -3.89 -1.55 18.82
CA ARG A 364 -3.27 -1.97 20.08
C ARG A 364 -3.70 -3.35 20.54
N PHE A 365 -5.01 -3.63 20.51
CA PHE A 365 -5.59 -4.85 21.10
C PHE A 365 -5.91 -5.91 20.06
N TYR A 366 -5.97 -5.52 18.80
CA TYR A 366 -6.40 -6.35 17.67
C TYR A 366 -7.77 -7.03 17.92
N LEU A 367 -8.71 -6.27 18.44
CA LEU A 367 -10.09 -6.67 18.72
C LEU A 367 -11.05 -5.73 17.97
N PRO A 368 -12.28 -6.18 17.65
CA PRO A 368 -13.34 -5.28 17.23
C PRO A 368 -13.59 -4.19 18.27
N VAL A 369 -13.71 -2.94 17.84
CA VAL A 369 -13.86 -1.77 18.71
C VAL A 369 -15.13 -1.02 18.38
N TYR A 370 -16.00 -0.88 19.34
CA TYR A 370 -17.24 -0.11 19.30
C TYR A 370 -17.14 0.99 20.35
N ILE A 371 -17.08 2.23 19.92
CA ILE A 371 -17.04 3.37 20.85
C ILE A 371 -18.21 4.30 20.62
N ALA A 372 -18.76 4.83 21.70
CA ALA A 372 -19.93 5.68 21.68
C ALA A 372 -19.74 6.97 22.51
N ALA A 373 -20.37 8.04 22.07
CA ALA A 373 -20.47 9.31 22.79
C ALA A 373 -21.85 9.94 22.54
N ALA A 374 -22.58 10.23 23.59
CA ALA A 374 -23.86 10.93 23.53
C ALA A 374 -24.83 10.36 22.48
N GLY A 375 -24.95 9.03 22.41
CA GLY A 375 -25.87 8.33 21.51
C GLY A 375 -25.38 8.13 20.07
N LYS A 376 -24.21 8.65 19.68
CA LYS A 376 -23.55 8.37 18.39
C LYS A 376 -22.36 7.44 18.62
N GLY A 377 -22.12 6.51 17.68
CA GLY A 377 -20.99 5.59 17.82
C GLY A 377 -20.25 5.31 16.50
N SER A 378 -19.04 4.81 16.65
CA SER A 378 -18.17 4.39 15.56
C SER A 378 -17.59 3.02 15.83
N VAL A 379 -17.52 2.19 14.81
CA VAL A 379 -16.98 0.83 14.85
C VAL A 379 -15.76 0.72 13.97
N ARG A 380 -14.75 -0.01 14.45
CA ARG A 380 -13.65 -0.53 13.64
C ARG A 380 -13.46 -2.01 13.96
N SER A 381 -13.29 -2.84 12.95
CA SER A 381 -13.20 -4.29 13.14
C SER A 381 -12.02 -4.92 12.44
N THR A 382 -11.59 -6.07 12.99
CA THR A 382 -10.51 -6.89 12.45
C THR A 382 -10.98 -7.71 11.25
N PRO A 383 -10.08 -8.11 10.34
CA PRO A 383 -10.40 -9.10 9.32
C PRO A 383 -11.07 -10.34 9.92
N GLY A 384 -12.11 -10.84 9.25
CA GLY A 384 -12.86 -12.02 9.69
C GLY A 384 -14.05 -11.74 10.61
N ILE A 385 -14.15 -10.56 11.24
CA ILE A 385 -15.29 -10.15 12.08
C ILE A 385 -15.89 -8.86 11.50
N SER A 386 -17.09 -8.96 10.94
CA SER A 386 -17.73 -7.83 10.25
C SER A 386 -18.34 -6.83 11.22
N ALA A 387 -17.94 -5.55 11.11
CA ALA A 387 -18.49 -4.45 11.89
C ALA A 387 -20.00 -4.28 11.67
N VAL A 388 -20.46 -4.29 10.42
CA VAL A 388 -21.88 -4.09 10.09
C VAL A 388 -22.73 -5.28 10.53
N GLU A 389 -22.23 -6.53 10.45
CA GLU A 389 -22.95 -7.70 10.96
C GLU A 389 -23.05 -7.68 12.49
N GLY A 390 -22.00 -7.20 13.18
CA GLY A 390 -22.05 -6.98 14.62
C GLY A 390 -23.12 -5.97 15.02
N LEU A 391 -23.26 -4.88 14.27
CA LEU A 391 -24.36 -3.92 14.47
C LEU A 391 -25.72 -4.52 14.12
N ARG A 392 -25.80 -5.35 13.08
CA ARG A 392 -27.06 -6.05 12.72
C ARG A 392 -27.48 -7.02 13.81
N ALA A 393 -26.56 -7.73 14.43
CA ALA A 393 -26.86 -8.61 15.58
C ALA A 393 -27.39 -7.81 16.79
N ALA A 394 -26.95 -6.55 16.96
CA ALA A 394 -27.40 -5.66 18.01
C ALA A 394 -28.53 -4.71 17.60
N ALA A 395 -29.13 -4.88 16.40
CA ALA A 395 -30.14 -3.98 15.83
C ALA A 395 -31.33 -3.61 16.76
N PRO A 396 -31.89 -4.54 17.60
CA PRO A 396 -32.97 -4.18 18.51
C PRO A 396 -32.63 -3.07 19.51
N HIS A 397 -31.35 -2.79 19.71
CA HIS A 397 -30.86 -1.79 20.68
C HIS A 397 -30.37 -0.49 19.97
N LEU A 398 -30.54 -0.39 18.66
CA LEU A 398 -30.05 0.73 17.83
C LEU A 398 -31.21 1.52 17.24
N LEU A 399 -31.03 2.83 17.14
CA LEU A 399 -31.92 3.71 16.39
C LEU A 399 -31.66 3.63 14.88
N ARG A 400 -30.38 3.58 14.51
CA ARG A 400 -29.91 3.43 13.12
C ARG A 400 -28.46 2.95 13.11
N PHE A 401 -28.07 2.28 12.03
CA PHE A 401 -26.69 1.89 11.78
C PHE A 401 -26.43 1.71 10.30
N GLY A 402 -25.15 1.73 9.92
CA GLY A 402 -24.70 1.49 8.55
C GLY A 402 -23.19 1.45 8.46
N GLY A 403 -22.68 0.95 7.34
CA GLY A 403 -21.26 0.85 7.07
C GLY A 403 -20.87 -0.45 6.38
N HIS A 404 -19.59 -0.79 6.46
CA HIS A 404 -18.97 -1.92 5.80
C HIS A 404 -18.40 -2.96 6.78
N LYS A 405 -17.71 -3.97 6.25
CA LYS A 405 -17.12 -5.04 7.09
C LYS A 405 -16.11 -4.53 8.10
N GLN A 406 -15.30 -3.52 7.76
CA GLN A 406 -14.20 -3.03 8.59
C GLN A 406 -14.55 -1.79 9.42
N ALA A 407 -15.50 -0.99 8.95
CA ALA A 407 -15.86 0.27 9.59
C ALA A 407 -17.36 0.52 9.46
N ALA A 408 -17.97 0.98 10.55
CA ALA A 408 -19.41 1.26 10.59
C ALA A 408 -19.72 2.38 11.59
N GLY A 409 -20.89 2.98 11.45
CA GLY A 409 -21.45 3.94 12.39
C GLY A 409 -22.79 3.50 12.93
N PHE A 410 -23.17 3.98 14.12
CA PHE A 410 -24.45 3.67 14.73
C PHE A 410 -24.97 4.83 15.59
N ALA A 411 -26.25 4.80 15.87
CA ALA A 411 -26.89 5.65 16.87
C ALA A 411 -27.78 4.79 17.78
N LEU A 412 -27.81 5.13 19.07
CA LEU A 412 -28.61 4.43 20.08
C LEU A 412 -29.03 5.39 21.19
N ASP A 413 -30.08 5.02 21.91
CA ASP A 413 -30.37 5.62 23.19
C ASP A 413 -29.43 5.05 24.26
N MET A 414 -28.78 5.93 25.05
CA MET A 414 -27.75 5.52 25.99
C MET A 414 -28.26 4.58 27.08
N GLU A 415 -29.59 4.58 27.37
CA GLU A 415 -30.22 3.61 28.25
C GLU A 415 -30.05 2.17 27.74
N ASN A 416 -29.98 1.98 26.44
CA ASN A 416 -29.80 0.67 25.78
C ASN A 416 -28.32 0.23 25.69
N PHE A 417 -27.35 1.07 26.11
CA PHE A 417 -25.94 0.77 25.91
C PHE A 417 -25.46 -0.54 26.55
N GLY A 418 -26.02 -0.89 27.74
CA GLY A 418 -25.72 -2.16 28.40
C GLY A 418 -26.17 -3.38 27.60
N ALA A 419 -27.40 -3.34 27.08
CA ALA A 419 -27.97 -4.40 26.23
C ALA A 419 -27.22 -4.48 24.85
N PHE A 420 -26.91 -3.34 24.27
CA PHE A 420 -26.09 -3.26 23.07
C PHE A 420 -24.72 -3.92 23.26
N ARG A 421 -24.02 -3.61 24.38
CA ARG A 421 -22.73 -4.22 24.74
C ARG A 421 -22.82 -5.74 24.84
N ALA A 422 -23.86 -6.24 25.52
CA ALA A 422 -24.08 -7.68 25.69
C ALA A 422 -24.29 -8.38 24.33
N ALA A 423 -25.10 -7.81 23.43
CA ALA A 423 -25.36 -8.36 22.10
C ALA A 423 -24.08 -8.36 21.21
N VAL A 424 -23.28 -7.31 21.27
CA VAL A 424 -21.99 -7.24 20.56
C VAL A 424 -21.00 -8.28 21.10
N HIS A 425 -20.91 -8.44 22.42
CA HIS A 425 -20.03 -9.45 23.02
C HIS A 425 -20.48 -10.89 22.67
N GLU A 426 -21.79 -11.16 22.65
CA GLU A 426 -22.32 -12.45 22.19
C GLU A 426 -21.96 -12.71 20.72
N PHE A 427 -22.13 -11.70 19.86
CA PHE A 427 -21.76 -11.82 18.43
C PHE A 427 -20.28 -12.09 18.27
N ALA A 428 -19.40 -11.25 18.85
CA ALA A 428 -17.96 -11.35 18.71
C ALA A 428 -17.40 -12.64 19.33
N GLY A 429 -18.00 -13.14 20.41
CA GLY A 429 -17.62 -14.38 21.09
C GLY A 429 -17.85 -15.66 20.26
N ARG A 430 -18.59 -15.57 19.13
CA ARG A 430 -18.76 -16.71 18.20
C ARG A 430 -17.53 -16.94 17.33
N PHE A 431 -16.62 -15.99 17.26
CA PHE A 431 -15.40 -16.04 16.46
C PHE A 431 -14.18 -16.36 17.33
N PRO A 432 -13.18 -17.06 16.81
CA PRO A 432 -11.91 -17.18 17.50
C PRO A 432 -11.30 -15.81 17.71
N ARG A 433 -10.55 -15.65 18.80
CA ARG A 433 -9.86 -14.39 19.08
C ARG A 433 -8.96 -14.00 17.88
N PRO A 434 -9.13 -12.82 17.31
CA PRO A 434 -8.33 -12.42 16.17
C PRO A 434 -6.85 -12.26 16.54
N VAL A 435 -5.97 -12.72 15.66
CA VAL A 435 -4.51 -12.64 15.83
C VAL A 435 -3.94 -11.90 14.63
N PRO A 436 -3.16 -10.82 14.84
CA PRO A 436 -2.53 -10.10 13.74
C PRO A 436 -1.59 -11.03 12.99
N THR A 437 -1.62 -10.95 11.67
CA THR A 437 -0.76 -11.75 10.80
C THR A 437 0.18 -10.85 10.01
N VAL A 438 1.46 -11.15 10.05
CA VAL A 438 2.49 -10.52 9.22
C VAL A 438 2.90 -11.50 8.14
N VAL A 439 2.77 -11.08 6.88
CA VAL A 439 3.11 -11.88 5.70
C VAL A 439 4.28 -11.22 4.98
N ALA A 440 5.48 -11.79 5.10
CA ALA A 440 6.63 -11.33 4.33
C ALA A 440 6.53 -11.79 2.87
N ASP A 441 6.91 -10.95 1.93
CA ASP A 441 6.83 -11.25 0.50
C ASP A 441 7.92 -12.24 0.05
N THR A 442 9.13 -12.07 0.58
CA THR A 442 10.26 -12.94 0.28
C THR A 442 11.35 -12.81 1.36
N VAL A 443 12.36 -13.61 1.25
CA VAL A 443 13.51 -13.64 2.19
C VAL A 443 14.68 -12.85 1.61
N ILE A 444 15.34 -12.06 2.45
CA ILE A 444 16.62 -11.41 2.11
C ILE A 444 17.67 -11.61 3.21
N GLY A 445 18.94 -11.62 2.82
CA GLY A 445 20.06 -11.54 3.77
C GLY A 445 20.47 -10.09 4.06
N ALA A 446 21.16 -9.87 5.19
CA ALA A 446 21.65 -8.54 5.56
C ALA A 446 22.55 -7.89 4.50
N ASP A 447 23.32 -8.68 3.75
CA ASP A 447 24.19 -8.22 2.67
C ASP A 447 23.45 -7.85 1.37
N GLU A 448 22.15 -8.16 1.25
CA GLU A 448 21.25 -7.68 0.18
C GLU A 448 20.62 -6.34 0.51
N VAL A 449 20.66 -5.91 1.76
CA VAL A 449 20.21 -4.58 2.17
C VAL A 449 21.18 -3.54 1.63
N THR A 450 20.97 -3.13 0.40
CA THR A 450 21.87 -2.26 -0.36
C THR A 450 21.14 -1.03 -0.89
N ALA A 451 21.87 0.06 -1.12
CA ALA A 451 21.31 1.24 -1.78
C ALA A 451 20.76 0.93 -3.19
N GLY A 452 21.23 -0.16 -3.84
CA GLY A 452 20.70 -0.61 -5.12
C GLY A 452 19.30 -1.22 -4.99
N LEU A 453 19.10 -2.09 -4.00
CA LEU A 453 17.80 -2.67 -3.69
C LEU A 453 16.82 -1.56 -3.27
N TYR A 454 17.24 -0.66 -2.37
CA TYR A 454 16.39 0.43 -1.91
C TYR A 454 15.93 1.34 -3.05
N ARG A 455 16.84 1.75 -3.97
CA ARG A 455 16.45 2.55 -5.14
C ARG A 455 15.43 1.82 -6.02
N ALA A 456 15.63 0.53 -6.26
CA ALA A 456 14.66 -0.24 -7.03
C ALA A 456 13.30 -0.38 -6.32
N ILE A 457 13.26 -0.38 -4.97
CA ILE A 457 12.03 -0.31 -4.20
C ILE A 457 11.35 1.06 -4.41
N VAL A 458 12.10 2.15 -4.31
CA VAL A 458 11.57 3.51 -4.54
C VAL A 458 11.00 3.67 -5.95
N ASP A 459 11.60 3.03 -6.95
CA ASP A 459 11.09 3.03 -8.33
C ASP A 459 9.72 2.33 -8.48
N LEU A 460 9.30 1.53 -7.49
CA LEU A 460 7.96 0.91 -7.43
C LEU A 460 6.89 1.81 -6.80
N GLU A 461 7.25 2.93 -6.20
CA GLU A 461 6.28 3.87 -5.63
C GLU A 461 5.24 4.36 -6.68
N PRO A 462 4.05 4.79 -6.28
CA PRO A 462 3.56 4.99 -4.90
C PRO A 462 3.12 3.71 -4.21
N PHE A 463 3.38 3.62 -2.90
CA PHE A 463 2.89 2.55 -2.03
C PHE A 463 1.68 3.00 -1.22
N GLY A 464 0.74 2.10 -1.00
CA GLY A 464 -0.48 2.30 -0.23
C GLY A 464 -1.40 1.08 -0.30
N GLU A 465 -2.70 1.30 -0.18
CA GLU A 465 -3.69 0.22 -0.26
C GLU A 465 -3.59 -0.50 -1.62
N GLY A 466 -3.73 -1.82 -1.64
CA GLY A 466 -3.59 -2.66 -2.84
C GLY A 466 -2.15 -2.79 -3.38
N HIS A 467 -1.25 -1.86 -3.05
CA HIS A 467 0.16 -1.90 -3.45
C HIS A 467 1.08 -1.48 -2.28
N PRO A 468 1.17 -2.30 -1.22
CA PRO A 468 2.00 -1.97 -0.05
C PRO A 468 3.49 -2.00 -0.39
N ALA A 469 4.31 -1.32 0.44
CA ALA A 469 5.76 -1.44 0.36
C ALA A 469 6.21 -2.92 0.50
N PRO A 470 7.30 -3.35 -0.15
CA PRO A 470 7.84 -4.68 0.03
C PRO A 470 8.18 -4.98 1.49
N LEU A 471 7.65 -6.09 2.01
CA LEU A 471 7.95 -6.60 3.34
C LEU A 471 8.84 -7.83 3.22
N PHE A 472 10.06 -7.74 3.72
CA PHE A 472 11.04 -8.82 3.63
C PHE A 472 11.16 -9.58 4.95
N ALA A 473 11.36 -10.89 4.88
CA ALA A 473 11.90 -11.65 6.00
C ALA A 473 13.43 -11.50 5.99
N LEU A 474 13.94 -10.64 6.85
CA LEU A 474 15.38 -10.45 7.03
C LEU A 474 15.90 -11.47 8.03
N THR A 475 16.82 -12.31 7.58
CA THR A 475 17.48 -13.30 8.42
C THR A 475 18.96 -12.96 8.63
N GLY A 476 19.45 -13.20 9.81
CA GLY A 476 20.86 -12.96 10.11
C GLY A 476 21.19 -13.09 11.59
N THR A 477 22.46 -12.93 11.90
CA THR A 477 22.93 -12.88 13.29
C THR A 477 22.52 -11.54 13.90
N LEU A 478 21.92 -11.59 15.08
CA LEU A 478 21.58 -10.42 15.86
C LEU A 478 22.84 -9.88 16.55
N ASP A 479 23.43 -8.82 16.02
CA ASP A 479 24.65 -8.23 16.58
C ASP A 479 24.37 -7.43 17.86
N ALA A 480 23.20 -6.79 17.94
CA ALA A 480 22.78 -6.02 19.10
C ALA A 480 21.25 -5.80 19.13
N ALA A 481 20.69 -5.75 20.34
CA ALA A 481 19.30 -5.36 20.61
C ALA A 481 19.27 -4.47 21.86
N ARG A 482 18.58 -3.33 21.78
CA ARG A 482 18.43 -2.42 22.94
C ARG A 482 17.12 -1.62 22.86
N ALA A 483 16.51 -1.38 24.02
CA ALA A 483 15.43 -0.43 24.15
C ALA A 483 15.96 1.01 24.12
N VAL A 484 15.31 1.88 23.33
CA VAL A 484 15.69 3.28 23.16
C VAL A 484 14.47 4.19 23.22
N GLY A 485 14.69 5.51 23.28
CA GLY A 485 13.62 6.50 23.44
C GLY A 485 13.39 6.87 24.92
N LYS A 486 12.63 7.95 25.17
CA LYS A 486 12.37 8.45 26.53
C LYS A 486 11.73 7.37 27.42
N ASP A 487 10.82 6.59 26.84
CA ASP A 487 10.02 5.59 27.56
C ASP A 487 10.51 4.15 27.32
N GLY A 488 11.67 3.97 26.66
CA GLY A 488 12.18 2.64 26.32
C GLY A 488 11.30 1.84 25.34
N ASN A 489 10.34 2.47 24.69
CA ASN A 489 9.34 1.80 23.87
C ASN A 489 9.83 1.38 22.48
N THR A 490 10.95 1.89 22.02
CA THR A 490 11.50 1.57 20.70
C THR A 490 12.62 0.54 20.84
N LEU A 491 12.52 -0.55 20.09
CA LEU A 491 13.59 -1.53 19.98
C LEU A 491 14.52 -1.13 18.84
N GLN A 492 15.79 -0.92 19.14
CA GLN A 492 16.84 -0.76 18.14
C GLN A 492 17.58 -2.07 17.98
N LEU A 493 17.73 -2.49 16.72
CA LEU A 493 18.37 -3.74 16.33
C LEU A 493 19.59 -3.48 15.43
N ARG A 494 20.54 -4.43 15.46
CA ARG A 494 21.57 -4.55 14.43
C ARG A 494 21.64 -6.02 14.02
N ILE A 495 21.47 -6.28 12.72
CA ILE A 495 21.43 -7.64 12.16
C ILE A 495 22.41 -7.71 11.00
N GLY A 496 23.49 -8.53 11.12
CA GLY A 496 24.51 -8.63 10.09
C GLY A 496 25.11 -7.29 9.67
N GLY A 497 25.31 -6.38 10.63
CA GLY A 497 25.80 -5.02 10.42
C GLY A 497 24.74 -3.98 10.05
N VAL A 498 23.56 -4.38 9.59
CA VAL A 498 22.47 -3.46 9.22
C VAL A 498 21.71 -3.02 10.47
N LYS A 499 21.53 -1.71 10.62
CA LYS A 499 20.77 -1.09 11.72
C LYS A 499 19.29 -1.00 11.36
N GLY A 500 18.43 -1.14 12.37
CA GLY A 500 17.01 -0.94 12.22
C GLY A 500 16.30 -0.63 13.51
N VAL A 501 15.02 -0.29 13.39
CA VAL A 501 14.15 0.05 14.50
C VAL A 501 12.82 -0.71 14.43
N ALA A 502 12.29 -1.09 15.59
CA ALA A 502 10.94 -1.62 15.75
C ALA A 502 10.21 -0.76 16.80
N TRP A 503 9.21 -0.04 16.35
CA TRP A 503 8.43 0.85 17.21
C TRP A 503 7.54 0.05 18.17
N ARG A 504 7.43 0.51 19.40
CA ARG A 504 6.59 -0.10 20.46
C ARG A 504 6.99 -1.53 20.84
N MET A 505 8.23 -1.95 20.54
CA MET A 505 8.78 -3.29 20.82
C MET A 505 9.99 -3.26 21.75
N GLY A 506 10.25 -2.14 22.43
CA GLY A 506 11.44 -1.99 23.29
C GLY A 506 11.53 -3.05 24.38
N GLU A 507 10.40 -3.50 24.91
CA GLU A 507 10.29 -4.54 25.93
C GLU A 507 10.80 -5.93 25.48
N LEU A 508 10.91 -6.19 24.16
CA LEU A 508 11.46 -7.43 23.62
C LEU A 508 12.98 -7.51 23.75
N ALA A 509 13.68 -6.39 23.94
CA ALA A 509 15.15 -6.33 23.93
C ALA A 509 15.84 -7.35 24.87
N PRO A 510 15.40 -7.55 26.14
CA PRO A 510 16.06 -8.47 27.05
C PRO A 510 15.93 -9.95 26.66
N GLY A 511 14.87 -10.30 25.92
CA GLY A 511 14.58 -11.70 25.53
C GLY A 511 15.17 -12.12 24.19
N LEU A 512 15.81 -11.20 23.45
CA LEU A 512 16.36 -11.52 22.14
C LEU A 512 17.77 -12.15 22.22
N PRO A 513 18.06 -13.19 21.40
CA PRO A 513 19.31 -13.94 21.44
C PRO A 513 20.43 -13.16 20.71
N VAL A 514 21.07 -12.21 21.39
CA VAL A 514 22.25 -11.52 20.81
C VAL A 514 23.36 -12.53 20.54
N GLY A 515 23.95 -12.51 19.35
CA GLY A 515 24.87 -13.51 18.83
C GLY A 515 24.18 -14.71 18.16
N GLY A 516 22.88 -14.85 18.31
CA GLY A 516 22.07 -15.90 17.68
C GLY A 516 21.37 -15.42 16.40
N SER A 517 20.72 -16.37 15.72
CA SER A 517 19.92 -16.08 14.52
C SER A 517 18.54 -15.55 14.89
N VAL A 518 18.07 -14.55 14.16
CA VAL A 518 16.72 -13.97 14.26
C VAL A 518 16.05 -13.82 12.90
N ASN A 519 14.73 -13.85 12.92
CA ASN A 519 13.88 -13.47 11.80
C ASN A 519 13.18 -12.15 12.12
N VAL A 520 13.24 -11.21 11.19
CA VAL A 520 12.61 -9.90 11.35
C VAL A 520 11.87 -9.53 10.07
N ALA A 521 10.58 -9.20 10.18
CA ALA A 521 9.84 -8.67 9.05
C ALA A 521 10.16 -7.20 8.91
N VAL A 522 10.74 -6.81 7.77
CA VAL A 522 11.32 -5.49 7.58
C VAL A 522 10.86 -4.81 6.29
N GLU A 523 10.60 -3.52 6.38
CA GLU A 523 10.63 -2.59 5.27
C GLU A 523 11.97 -1.84 5.27
N LEU A 524 12.53 -1.57 4.10
CA LEU A 524 13.76 -0.78 3.99
C LEU A 524 13.42 0.70 3.91
N GLU A 525 14.16 1.52 4.63
CA GLU A 525 13.99 2.97 4.63
C GLU A 525 15.34 3.70 4.68
N GLU A 526 15.37 4.91 4.15
CA GLU A 526 16.53 5.79 4.26
C GLU A 526 16.31 6.76 5.41
N ASN A 527 17.22 6.74 6.36
CA ASN A 527 17.22 7.66 7.50
C ASN A 527 18.21 8.79 7.22
N GLU A 528 17.74 10.03 7.26
CA GLU A 528 18.58 11.21 7.13
C GLU A 528 18.78 11.84 8.51
N PHE A 529 20.01 11.78 9.01
CA PHE A 529 20.40 12.38 10.27
C PHE A 529 21.66 13.21 10.09
N ARG A 530 21.61 14.52 10.44
CA ARG A 530 22.74 15.47 10.32
C ARG A 530 23.35 15.49 8.90
N ASN A 531 22.51 15.51 7.86
CA ASN A 531 22.89 15.47 6.45
C ASN A 531 23.61 14.18 6.02
N ALA A 532 23.64 13.15 6.84
CA ALA A 532 24.11 11.81 6.47
C ALA A 532 22.91 10.90 6.20
N ARG A 533 22.84 10.29 5.03
CA ARG A 533 21.82 9.32 4.66
C ARG A 533 22.34 7.91 4.94
N THR A 534 21.61 7.16 5.73
CA THR A 534 21.90 5.77 6.05
C THR A 534 20.72 4.90 5.68
N LEU A 535 21.00 3.77 5.02
CA LEU A 535 19.99 2.77 4.75
C LEU A 535 19.78 1.95 6.03
N GLU A 536 18.56 1.94 6.52
CA GLU A 536 18.15 1.22 7.72
C GLU A 536 16.92 0.36 7.38
N PHE A 537 16.49 -0.46 8.32
CA PHE A 537 15.21 -1.15 8.21
C PHE A 537 14.26 -0.73 9.32
N ARG A 538 12.97 -0.73 9.00
CA ARG A 538 11.88 -0.66 9.95
C ARG A 538 11.26 -2.04 10.14
N ALA A 539 11.31 -2.57 11.34
CA ALA A 539 10.76 -3.87 11.66
C ALA A 539 9.28 -3.77 12.06
N SER A 540 8.45 -4.58 11.41
CA SER A 540 7.03 -4.75 11.73
C SER A 540 6.80 -5.87 12.73
N ALA A 541 7.72 -6.85 12.80
CA ALA A 541 7.70 -7.91 13.82
C ALA A 541 9.11 -8.51 13.97
N VAL A 542 9.43 -8.98 15.17
CA VAL A 542 10.73 -9.58 15.53
C VAL A 542 10.47 -10.91 16.21
N ARG A 543 11.15 -11.97 15.78
CA ARG A 543 10.97 -13.30 16.37
C ARG A 543 12.31 -14.06 16.50
N ALA A 544 12.50 -14.74 17.64
CA ALA A 544 13.48 -15.81 17.76
C ALA A 544 12.87 -17.10 17.19
N ALA A 545 13.70 -17.89 16.56
CA ALA A 545 13.49 -19.09 15.77
C ALA A 545 12.35 -20.08 16.13
N GLU A 546 11.09 -19.75 15.88
CA GLU A 546 10.02 -20.75 15.76
C GLU A 546 9.69 -21.01 14.27
N PRO A 547 9.21 -22.22 13.90
CA PRO A 547 8.85 -22.52 12.53
C PRO A 547 7.78 -21.56 12.00
N LEU A 548 8.02 -21.01 10.82
CA LEU A 548 7.08 -20.19 10.08
C LEU A 548 6.26 -21.08 9.15
N ARG A 549 5.06 -20.62 8.76
CA ARG A 549 4.26 -21.26 7.71
C ARG A 549 4.35 -20.46 6.43
N LEU A 550 4.15 -21.12 5.31
CA LEU A 550 3.92 -20.41 4.05
C LEU A 550 2.53 -19.77 4.08
N ALA A 551 2.43 -18.54 3.56
CA ALA A 551 1.16 -17.90 3.30
C ALA A 551 0.45 -18.58 2.11
N PRO A 552 -0.89 -18.50 2.02
CA PRO A 552 -1.62 -18.89 0.82
C PRO A 552 -1.12 -18.10 -0.41
N GLU A 553 -1.19 -18.72 -1.58
CA GLU A 553 -0.85 -18.06 -2.84
C GLU A 553 -1.85 -16.96 -3.18
N VAL A 554 -1.38 -15.94 -3.89
CA VAL A 554 -2.22 -14.88 -4.44
C VAL A 554 -2.44 -15.17 -5.93
N GLY A 555 -3.70 -15.29 -6.35
CA GLY A 555 -4.11 -15.51 -7.75
C GLY A 555 -4.89 -16.80 -7.96
N GLU A 556 -5.76 -16.81 -8.97
CA GLU A 556 -6.65 -17.95 -9.30
C GLU A 556 -5.94 -19.11 -10.04
N ASP A 557 -4.75 -18.88 -10.57
CA ASP A 557 -3.94 -19.92 -11.21
C ASP A 557 -3.10 -20.63 -10.15
N THR A 558 -3.77 -21.35 -9.27
CA THR A 558 -3.15 -22.48 -8.62
C THR A 558 -2.90 -23.53 -9.72
N ALA A 559 -1.79 -23.40 -10.45
CA ALA A 559 -1.20 -24.54 -11.11
C ALA A 559 -1.32 -25.70 -10.11
N ALA A 560 -1.78 -26.85 -10.58
CA ALA A 560 -2.02 -28.04 -9.78
C ALA A 560 -0.98 -28.13 -8.66
N PRO A 561 -1.38 -28.39 -7.41
CA PRO A 561 -0.44 -28.35 -6.31
C PRO A 561 0.79 -29.10 -6.76
N LEU A 562 1.92 -28.40 -6.85
CA LEU A 562 3.21 -29.04 -7.14
C LEU A 562 3.26 -30.18 -6.16
N ALA A 563 3.23 -31.42 -6.66
CA ALA A 563 3.27 -32.60 -5.80
C ALA A 563 4.45 -32.33 -4.89
N ALA A 564 4.17 -32.07 -3.61
CA ALA A 564 5.19 -31.56 -2.70
C ALA A 564 6.38 -32.47 -2.84
N ALA A 565 7.54 -31.92 -3.20
CA ALA A 565 8.73 -32.76 -3.27
C ALA A 565 8.82 -33.42 -1.89
N PRO A 566 8.95 -34.71 -1.78
CA PRO A 566 8.91 -35.42 -0.51
C PRO A 566 10.19 -35.18 0.28
N VAL A 567 10.45 -33.91 0.58
CA VAL A 567 11.61 -33.43 1.33
C VAL A 567 11.14 -32.95 2.69
N THR A 568 11.58 -33.65 3.74
CA THR A 568 11.24 -33.35 5.15
C THR A 568 12.49 -33.38 6.04
N ARG A 569 12.39 -32.90 7.28
CA ARG A 569 13.46 -33.05 8.28
C ARG A 569 13.37 -34.35 9.06
N ALA A 570 12.20 -34.96 9.10
CA ALA A 570 11.94 -36.22 9.81
C ALA A 570 10.92 -37.07 9.06
N GLY A 571 11.01 -38.39 9.19
CA GLY A 571 10.09 -39.32 8.53
C GLY A 571 10.79 -40.50 7.89
N THR A 572 10.09 -41.16 6.95
CA THR A 572 10.62 -42.29 6.16
C THR A 572 11.06 -41.81 4.80
N GLY A 573 12.32 -41.96 4.44
CA GLY A 573 12.87 -41.55 3.16
C GLY A 573 14.38 -41.73 3.09
N ARG A 574 15.00 -41.35 1.96
CA ARG A 574 16.45 -41.36 1.80
C ARG A 574 17.05 -40.26 2.68
N LEU A 575 17.85 -40.64 3.66
CA LEU A 575 18.57 -39.71 4.53
C LEU A 575 19.70 -39.02 3.74
N VAL A 576 19.72 -37.68 3.80
CA VAL A 576 20.77 -36.84 3.22
C VAL A 576 21.29 -35.91 4.31
N THR A 577 22.57 -36.06 4.66
CA THR A 577 23.25 -35.29 5.71
C THR A 577 24.22 -34.25 5.15
N ASP A 578 24.56 -34.38 3.87
CA ASP A 578 25.45 -33.46 3.14
C ASP A 578 24.95 -33.30 1.70
N LEU A 579 25.09 -32.12 1.14
CA LEU A 579 24.70 -31.78 -0.23
C LEU A 579 25.88 -31.84 -1.21
N GLY A 580 27.09 -32.07 -0.72
CA GLY A 580 28.31 -32.12 -1.53
C GLY A 580 28.72 -30.76 -2.12
N PRO A 581 29.69 -30.73 -3.03
CA PRO A 581 30.33 -29.53 -3.52
C PRO A 581 29.40 -28.66 -4.44
N ASP A 582 28.33 -29.24 -4.97
CA ASP A 582 27.28 -28.51 -5.73
C ASP A 582 25.91 -28.80 -5.13
N ALA A 583 25.58 -28.04 -4.10
CA ALA A 583 24.33 -28.19 -3.36
C ALA A 583 23.10 -27.96 -4.22
N VAL A 584 23.15 -27.02 -5.17
CA VAL A 584 22.03 -26.72 -6.06
C VAL A 584 21.75 -27.92 -6.99
N ALA A 585 22.76 -28.43 -7.66
CA ALA A 585 22.62 -29.60 -8.52
C ALA A 585 22.16 -30.84 -7.75
N THR A 586 22.66 -31.02 -6.51
CA THR A 586 22.22 -32.10 -5.63
C THR A 586 20.74 -31.98 -5.28
N LEU A 587 20.27 -30.81 -4.85
CA LEU A 587 18.87 -30.56 -4.52
C LEU A 587 17.97 -30.71 -5.75
N GLU A 588 18.37 -30.21 -6.92
CA GLU A 588 17.66 -30.44 -8.18
C GLU A 588 17.53 -31.93 -8.51
N GLY A 589 18.60 -32.69 -8.36
CA GLY A 589 18.60 -34.13 -8.57
C GLY A 589 17.66 -34.88 -7.62
N LEU A 590 17.64 -34.50 -6.34
CA LEU A 590 16.77 -35.09 -5.32
C LEU A 590 15.29 -34.79 -5.61
N VAL A 591 14.98 -33.56 -5.98
CA VAL A 591 13.59 -33.16 -6.31
C VAL A 591 13.10 -33.88 -7.57
N ARG A 592 13.93 -33.95 -8.62
CA ARG A 592 13.58 -34.66 -9.88
C ARG A 592 13.37 -36.15 -9.67
N ALA A 593 14.10 -36.78 -8.76
CA ALA A 593 13.98 -38.19 -8.48
C ALA A 593 12.61 -38.60 -7.91
N GLY A 594 11.85 -37.61 -7.32
CA GLY A 594 10.51 -37.84 -6.80
C GLY A 594 10.42 -38.83 -5.62
N THR A 595 11.56 -39.26 -5.07
CA THR A 595 11.59 -40.19 -3.93
C THR A 595 11.59 -39.42 -2.62
N PRO A 596 10.93 -39.92 -1.56
CA PRO A 596 10.96 -39.29 -0.25
C PRO A 596 12.39 -39.09 0.26
N VAL A 597 12.71 -37.88 0.67
CA VAL A 597 14.06 -37.49 1.17
C VAL A 597 13.92 -36.88 2.54
N VAL A 598 14.75 -37.34 3.46
CA VAL A 598 14.91 -36.74 4.80
C VAL A 598 16.23 -35.96 4.81
N LEU A 599 16.13 -34.63 4.91
CA LEU A 599 17.30 -33.75 5.05
C LEU A 599 17.65 -33.58 6.54
N ALA A 600 18.85 -34.04 6.91
CA ALA A 600 19.39 -33.82 8.24
C ALA A 600 20.72 -33.04 8.14
N LEU A 601 20.64 -31.81 7.59
CA LEU A 601 21.78 -30.95 7.35
C LEU A 601 22.34 -30.38 8.68
N GLY A 602 23.62 -30.55 8.90
CA GLY A 602 24.32 -30.00 10.08
C GLY A 602 24.52 -28.47 9.96
N PRO A 603 24.83 -27.81 11.11
CA PRO A 603 25.15 -26.38 11.12
C PRO A 603 26.25 -25.98 10.14
N ASP A 604 27.28 -26.83 9.99
CA ASP A 604 28.41 -26.57 9.11
C ASP A 604 28.00 -26.54 7.63
N THR A 605 27.18 -27.51 7.20
CA THR A 605 26.63 -27.54 5.85
C THR A 605 25.78 -26.28 5.56
N LEU A 606 24.91 -25.87 6.47
CA LEU A 606 24.11 -24.67 6.33
C LEU A 606 24.97 -23.39 6.26
N HIS A 607 26.06 -23.35 7.07
CA HIS A 607 27.00 -22.25 7.04
C HIS A 607 27.78 -22.19 5.72
N GLU A 608 28.14 -23.34 5.15
CA GLU A 608 28.75 -23.41 3.82
C GLU A 608 27.85 -22.89 2.72
N LEU A 609 26.55 -23.24 2.71
CA LEU A 609 25.59 -22.72 1.76
C LEU A 609 25.45 -21.18 1.86
N GLU A 610 25.40 -20.64 3.07
CA GLU A 610 25.40 -19.20 3.30
C GLU A 610 26.68 -18.53 2.81
N ARG A 611 27.84 -19.16 3.05
CA ARG A 611 29.11 -18.67 2.55
C ARG A 611 29.15 -18.66 1.03
N GLU A 612 28.72 -19.72 0.37
CA GLU A 612 28.63 -19.81 -1.08
C GLU A 612 27.74 -18.69 -1.63
N ALA A 613 26.56 -18.49 -1.04
CA ALA A 613 25.68 -17.38 -1.44
C ALA A 613 26.34 -16.00 -1.31
N LYS A 614 27.15 -15.77 -0.28
CA LYS A 614 27.92 -14.51 -0.07
C LYS A 614 29.05 -14.32 -1.06
N GLU A 615 29.67 -15.41 -1.54
CA GLU A 615 30.78 -15.37 -2.51
C GLU A 615 30.34 -15.03 -3.94
N LEU A 616 29.03 -15.13 -4.24
CA LEU A 616 28.49 -14.74 -5.53
C LEU A 616 28.38 -13.20 -5.66
N PRO A 617 28.75 -12.61 -6.80
CA PRO A 617 28.77 -11.17 -6.95
C PRO A 617 27.34 -10.57 -6.96
N THR A 618 27.22 -9.36 -6.40
CA THR A 618 26.02 -8.54 -6.47
C THR A 618 26.14 -7.50 -7.57
N VAL A 619 25.03 -6.95 -8.03
CA VAL A 619 25.01 -5.83 -9.00
C VAL A 619 25.86 -4.64 -8.49
N SER A 620 25.79 -4.34 -7.20
CA SER A 620 26.55 -3.25 -6.58
C SER A 620 28.06 -3.51 -6.63
N GLU A 621 28.48 -4.76 -6.46
CA GLU A 621 29.90 -5.13 -6.54
C GLU A 621 30.42 -5.06 -7.97
N VAL A 622 29.62 -5.49 -8.96
CA VAL A 622 29.97 -5.35 -10.39
C VAL A 622 30.10 -3.88 -10.79
N ARG A 623 29.15 -3.02 -10.37
CA ARG A 623 29.22 -1.57 -10.61
C ARG A 623 30.45 -0.92 -9.98
N ARG A 624 30.78 -1.29 -8.74
CA ARG A 624 31.99 -0.80 -8.04
C ARG A 624 33.27 -1.30 -8.70
N GLY A 625 33.30 -2.55 -9.15
CA GLY A 625 34.40 -3.11 -9.93
C GLY A 625 34.68 -2.31 -11.20
N LEU A 626 33.63 -1.98 -11.98
CA LEU A 626 33.77 -1.15 -13.16
C LEU A 626 34.29 0.27 -12.84
N GLN A 627 33.78 0.89 -11.78
CA GLN A 627 34.26 2.21 -11.34
C GLN A 627 35.73 2.20 -10.92
N ALA A 628 36.16 1.14 -10.20
CA ALA A 628 37.55 0.98 -9.79
C ALA A 628 38.48 0.81 -11.00
N LEU A 629 38.10 -0.02 -11.98
CA LEU A 629 38.84 -0.19 -13.23
C LEU A 629 38.99 1.11 -14.01
N ARG A 630 37.91 1.90 -14.12
CA ARG A 630 37.93 3.21 -14.81
C ARG A 630 38.84 4.25 -14.13
N ARG A 631 39.03 4.13 -12.80
CA ARG A 631 39.92 5.04 -12.03
C ARG A 631 41.35 4.54 -11.90
N GLY A 632 41.65 3.33 -12.40
CA GLY A 632 42.96 2.71 -12.25
C GLY A 632 43.33 2.38 -10.81
N ALA A 633 42.33 2.31 -9.91
CA ALA A 633 42.53 2.05 -8.48
C ALA A 633 42.37 0.55 -8.17
N PRO A 634 43.26 -0.06 -7.36
CA PRO A 634 43.02 -1.41 -6.87
C PRO A 634 41.77 -1.40 -6.00
N SER A 635 40.84 -2.33 -6.26
CA SER A 635 39.62 -2.49 -5.50
C SER A 635 39.71 -3.77 -4.65
N PRO A 636 39.53 -3.69 -3.33
CA PRO A 636 39.48 -4.90 -2.48
C PRO A 636 38.34 -5.84 -2.91
N TYR A 637 37.29 -5.34 -3.53
CA TYR A 637 36.20 -6.14 -4.06
C TYR A 637 36.57 -6.94 -5.32
N LEU A 638 37.56 -6.47 -6.10
CA LEU A 638 38.09 -7.21 -7.23
C LEU A 638 38.97 -8.38 -6.78
N ALA A 639 39.53 -8.34 -5.57
CA ALA A 639 40.45 -9.41 -5.09
C ALA A 639 39.67 -10.71 -4.73
N ALA A 640 38.51 -10.60 -4.07
CA ALA A 640 37.77 -11.78 -3.57
C ALA A 640 36.84 -12.42 -4.61
N LYS A 641 36.29 -11.61 -5.57
CA LYS A 641 35.30 -12.05 -6.58
C LYS A 641 35.72 -11.66 -7.99
N SER A 642 37.01 -11.41 -8.21
CA SER A 642 37.55 -10.71 -9.40
C SER A 642 37.17 -11.36 -10.71
N GLU A 643 37.25 -12.68 -10.82
CA GLU A 643 37.01 -13.37 -12.07
C GLU A 643 35.53 -13.34 -12.50
N ARG A 644 34.62 -13.57 -11.55
CA ARG A 644 33.18 -13.51 -11.77
C ARG A 644 32.70 -12.09 -12.11
N ILE A 645 33.27 -11.07 -11.46
CA ILE A 645 32.97 -9.66 -11.76
C ILE A 645 33.50 -9.29 -13.14
N LEU A 646 34.74 -9.68 -13.48
CA LEU A 646 35.32 -9.44 -14.80
C LEU A 646 34.56 -10.16 -15.90
N GLN A 647 34.11 -11.39 -15.66
CA GLN A 647 33.24 -12.13 -16.57
C GLN A 647 31.96 -11.36 -16.87
N ALA A 648 31.25 -10.93 -15.84
CA ALA A 648 30.04 -10.13 -16.00
C ALA A 648 30.29 -8.81 -16.75
N LEU A 649 31.40 -8.13 -16.48
CA LEU A 649 31.78 -6.88 -17.15
C LEU A 649 32.15 -7.09 -18.63
N ARG A 650 32.78 -8.24 -18.98
CA ARG A 650 33.04 -8.65 -20.39
C ARG A 650 31.73 -8.89 -21.12
N GLU A 651 30.82 -9.67 -20.55
CA GLU A 651 29.50 -9.96 -21.13
C GLU A 651 28.69 -8.69 -21.38
N LEU A 652 28.85 -7.67 -20.54
CA LEU A 652 28.24 -6.35 -20.71
C LEU A 652 29.03 -5.43 -21.66
N GLY A 653 30.13 -5.90 -22.25
CA GLY A 653 30.97 -5.11 -23.17
C GLY A 653 31.67 -3.90 -22.51
N THR A 654 31.79 -3.87 -21.20
CA THR A 654 32.39 -2.76 -20.44
C THR A 654 33.89 -2.90 -20.20
N VAL A 655 34.42 -4.09 -20.43
CA VAL A 655 35.85 -4.42 -20.38
C VAL A 655 36.21 -5.32 -21.57
N ASP A 656 37.46 -5.22 -22.03
CA ASP A 656 38.02 -6.09 -23.07
C ASP A 656 38.43 -7.46 -22.49
N GLU A 657 38.93 -8.35 -23.36
CA GLU A 657 39.39 -9.69 -22.96
C GLU A 657 40.57 -9.64 -21.96
N LEU A 658 41.32 -8.57 -21.95
CA LEU A 658 42.42 -8.36 -20.99
C LEU A 658 41.95 -7.68 -19.69
N GLY A 659 40.64 -7.44 -19.53
CA GLY A 659 40.05 -6.83 -18.35
C GLY A 659 40.23 -5.31 -18.25
N ARG A 660 40.57 -4.63 -19.35
CA ARG A 660 40.71 -3.16 -19.40
C ARG A 660 39.40 -2.50 -19.75
N ALA A 661 39.07 -1.39 -19.07
CA ALA A 661 37.82 -0.68 -19.29
C ALA A 661 37.67 -0.16 -20.73
N VAL A 662 36.57 -0.47 -21.40
CA VAL A 662 36.20 0.00 -22.73
C VAL A 662 35.38 1.29 -22.64
N ARG A 663 35.65 2.24 -23.52
CA ARG A 663 34.84 3.46 -23.62
C ARG A 663 33.59 3.18 -24.45
N LEU A 664 32.44 3.23 -23.82
CA LEU A 664 31.17 3.07 -24.51
C LEU A 664 30.68 4.38 -25.14
N PRO A 665 29.87 4.32 -26.22
CA PRO A 665 29.24 5.51 -26.80
C PRO A 665 28.44 6.30 -25.74
N ALA A 666 28.39 7.63 -25.93
CA ALA A 666 27.60 8.48 -25.05
C ALA A 666 26.10 8.08 -25.10
N GLY A 667 25.49 7.98 -23.96
CA GLY A 667 24.07 7.57 -23.87
C GLY A 667 23.82 6.07 -23.80
N THR A 668 24.84 5.19 -23.87
CA THR A 668 24.68 3.74 -23.70
C THR A 668 24.16 3.42 -22.30
N ARG A 669 22.96 2.86 -22.24
CA ARG A 669 22.38 2.30 -20.99
C ARG A 669 22.74 0.83 -20.92
N LEU A 670 23.44 0.45 -19.86
CA LEU A 670 23.81 -0.94 -19.57
C LEU A 670 22.92 -1.50 -18.47
N SER A 671 22.31 -2.62 -18.75
CA SER A 671 21.59 -3.40 -17.74
C SER A 671 22.49 -4.49 -17.19
N PRO A 672 22.79 -4.50 -15.87
CA PRO A 672 23.53 -5.61 -15.25
C PRO A 672 22.82 -6.97 -15.41
N TYR A 673 21.50 -6.95 -15.54
CA TYR A 673 20.66 -8.16 -15.65
C TYR A 673 20.71 -8.83 -17.03
N GLU A 674 21.36 -8.21 -18.00
CA GLU A 674 21.65 -8.79 -19.33
C GLU A 674 22.91 -9.67 -19.33
N SER A 675 23.76 -9.63 -18.30
CA SER A 675 24.89 -10.53 -18.18
C SER A 675 24.41 -11.92 -17.73
N PRO A 676 24.59 -12.98 -18.55
CA PRO A 676 24.17 -14.34 -18.21
C PRO A 676 24.85 -14.86 -16.95
N SER A 677 26.16 -14.64 -16.80
CA SER A 677 26.92 -15.12 -15.64
C SER A 677 26.53 -14.41 -14.34
N LEU A 678 26.27 -13.11 -14.40
CA LEU A 678 25.76 -12.36 -13.24
C LEU A 678 24.37 -12.82 -12.85
N MET A 679 23.47 -12.97 -13.85
CA MET A 679 22.11 -13.48 -13.57
C MET A 679 22.13 -14.87 -12.96
N ALA A 680 22.92 -15.79 -13.51
CA ALA A 680 23.07 -17.13 -12.93
C ALA A 680 23.56 -17.08 -11.48
N GLY A 681 24.56 -16.24 -11.19
CA GLY A 681 25.05 -16.01 -9.82
C GLY A 681 23.97 -15.44 -8.88
N LEU A 682 23.20 -14.45 -9.34
CA LEU A 682 22.14 -13.84 -8.56
C LEU A 682 21.00 -14.83 -8.26
N LEU A 683 20.63 -15.67 -9.23
CA LEU A 683 19.60 -16.71 -9.07
C LEU A 683 20.07 -17.81 -8.13
N ARG A 684 21.33 -18.28 -8.27
CA ARG A 684 21.91 -19.26 -7.35
C ARG A 684 21.94 -18.71 -5.91
N ARG A 685 22.26 -17.45 -5.73
CA ARG A 685 22.21 -16.76 -4.44
C ARG A 685 20.81 -16.74 -3.86
N TYR A 686 19.80 -16.42 -4.68
CA TYR A 686 18.38 -16.46 -4.31
C TYR A 686 17.96 -17.87 -3.87
N GLN A 687 18.27 -18.90 -4.65
CA GLN A 687 17.95 -20.30 -4.35
C GLN A 687 18.55 -20.74 -3.01
N LEU A 688 19.87 -20.57 -2.84
CA LEU A 688 20.58 -21.01 -1.63
C LEU A 688 20.03 -20.33 -0.37
N ARG A 689 19.81 -19.04 -0.41
CA ARG A 689 19.29 -18.29 0.75
C ARG A 689 17.87 -18.67 1.11
N THR A 690 17.00 -18.74 0.11
CA THR A 690 15.61 -19.11 0.33
C THR A 690 15.50 -20.54 0.87
N PHE A 691 16.33 -21.44 0.36
CA PHE A 691 16.42 -22.81 0.88
C PHE A 691 16.93 -22.89 2.32
N VAL A 692 18.04 -22.21 2.65
CA VAL A 692 18.57 -22.20 4.03
C VAL A 692 17.55 -21.60 4.99
N HIS A 693 16.85 -20.53 4.58
CA HIS A 693 15.77 -19.97 5.38
C HIS A 693 14.64 -20.98 5.60
N ALA A 694 14.16 -21.63 4.53
CA ALA A 694 13.11 -22.64 4.62
C ALA A 694 13.53 -23.80 5.53
N TYR A 695 14.76 -24.29 5.39
CA TYR A 695 15.27 -25.38 6.21
C TYR A 695 15.34 -25.02 7.70
N ARG A 696 15.71 -23.79 8.03
CA ARG A 696 15.84 -23.35 9.44
C ARG A 696 14.51 -22.95 10.07
N HIS A 697 13.61 -22.37 9.30
CA HIS A 697 12.54 -21.57 9.86
C HIS A 697 11.13 -21.93 9.41
N LEU A 698 10.95 -22.68 8.31
CA LEU A 698 9.62 -23.17 7.91
C LEU A 698 9.30 -24.53 8.54
N ASP A 699 8.02 -24.87 8.62
CA ASP A 699 7.58 -26.24 8.91
C ASP A 699 7.95 -27.19 7.75
N ASP A 700 7.70 -28.49 7.91
CA ASP A 700 8.10 -29.47 6.91
C ASP A 700 7.31 -29.34 5.60
N GLU A 701 6.06 -28.91 5.65
CA GLU A 701 5.25 -28.61 4.47
C GLU A 701 5.85 -27.43 3.70
N GLY A 702 6.16 -26.34 4.41
CA GLY A 702 6.78 -25.16 3.82
C GLY A 702 8.17 -25.45 3.25
N LEU A 703 8.98 -26.31 3.89
CA LEU A 703 10.26 -26.76 3.35
C LEU A 703 10.08 -27.55 2.06
N ALA A 704 9.14 -28.49 2.03
CA ALA A 704 8.86 -29.31 0.86
C ALA A 704 8.44 -28.46 -0.35
N ILE A 705 7.46 -27.58 -0.17
CA ILE A 705 6.98 -26.65 -1.20
C ILE A 705 8.11 -25.75 -1.70
N THR A 706 8.89 -25.19 -0.79
CA THR A 706 10.01 -24.29 -1.15
C THR A 706 11.06 -25.04 -1.97
N THR A 707 11.43 -26.25 -1.55
CA THR A 707 12.45 -27.06 -2.24
C THR A 707 11.96 -27.45 -3.64
N ALA A 708 10.70 -27.86 -3.77
CA ALA A 708 10.11 -28.19 -5.06
C ALA A 708 10.15 -27.02 -6.04
N ARG A 709 9.80 -25.81 -5.58
CA ARG A 709 9.78 -24.59 -6.42
C ARG A 709 11.17 -24.11 -6.83
N LEU A 710 12.12 -24.15 -5.91
CA LEU A 710 13.46 -23.66 -6.18
C LEU A 710 14.28 -24.60 -7.08
N PHE A 711 14.02 -25.91 -7.03
CA PHE A 711 14.89 -26.92 -7.64
C PHE A 711 14.13 -27.89 -8.55
N GLY A 712 12.79 -27.79 -8.66
CA GLY A 712 11.97 -28.67 -9.50
C GLY A 712 11.97 -28.30 -10.99
N GLU A 713 12.17 -27.02 -11.33
CA GLU A 713 12.28 -26.59 -12.71
C GLU A 713 13.68 -26.91 -13.26
N ALA A 714 13.74 -27.55 -14.44
CA ALA A 714 15.01 -27.82 -15.09
C ALA A 714 15.74 -26.50 -15.42
N ALA A 715 17.07 -26.54 -15.34
CA ALA A 715 17.99 -25.42 -15.60
C ALA A 715 17.95 -24.88 -17.05
N ALA A 716 16.77 -24.61 -17.61
CA ALA A 716 16.62 -23.94 -18.90
C ALA A 716 17.20 -22.51 -18.93
N VAL A 717 17.57 -21.99 -17.76
CA VAL A 717 18.15 -20.63 -17.61
C VAL A 717 19.66 -20.58 -17.77
N ALA A 718 20.35 -21.74 -17.67
CA ALA A 718 21.83 -21.77 -17.71
C ALA A 718 22.44 -21.83 -19.12
N THR A 719 21.64 -22.19 -20.12
CA THR A 719 22.06 -22.15 -21.52
C THR A 719 21.19 -21.13 -22.24
N GLY A 720 21.81 -20.10 -22.83
CA GLY A 720 21.15 -19.01 -23.55
C GLY A 720 20.31 -19.38 -24.77
N ASP A 721 19.68 -20.53 -24.79
CA ASP A 721 18.88 -21.12 -25.87
C ASP A 721 17.36 -21.13 -25.58
N ALA A 722 16.86 -20.21 -24.78
CA ALA A 722 15.44 -19.88 -24.86
C ALA A 722 15.26 -18.96 -26.08
N ARG A 723 15.20 -19.53 -27.29
CA ARG A 723 14.54 -18.88 -28.42
C ARG A 723 13.11 -18.61 -27.94
N ALA A 724 12.84 -17.34 -27.66
CA ALA A 724 11.48 -16.85 -27.63
C ALA A 724 10.89 -17.20 -29.00
N GLU A 725 9.98 -18.14 -29.06
CA GLU A 725 9.09 -18.26 -30.22
C GLU A 725 8.43 -16.88 -30.37
N PRO A 726 8.43 -16.30 -31.59
CA PRO A 726 7.71 -15.07 -31.80
C PRO A 726 6.25 -15.35 -31.49
N LEU A 727 5.67 -14.58 -30.56
CA LEU A 727 4.24 -14.53 -30.36
C LEU A 727 3.63 -14.21 -31.74
N GLU A 728 2.96 -15.20 -32.35
CA GLU A 728 2.12 -14.96 -33.50
C GLU A 728 1.10 -13.89 -33.13
N GLU A 729 1.05 -12.83 -33.89
CA GLU A 729 -0.04 -11.87 -33.89
C GLU A 729 -1.33 -12.64 -34.25
N GLY A 730 -2.07 -13.06 -33.23
CA GLY A 730 -3.27 -13.86 -33.36
C GLY A 730 -4.38 -13.32 -32.48
N VAL A 731 -5.20 -12.44 -33.08
CA VAL A 731 -6.66 -12.28 -32.86
C VAL A 731 -7.13 -12.09 -31.40
N PRO A 732 -7.88 -11.05 -31.09
CA PRO A 732 -8.46 -10.83 -29.77
C PRO A 732 -9.60 -11.83 -29.52
N HIS A 733 -9.38 -12.84 -28.73
CA HIS A 733 -10.47 -13.59 -28.11
C HIS A 733 -10.87 -12.92 -26.82
N ALA A 734 -12.03 -12.21 -26.90
CA ALA A 734 -12.90 -12.03 -25.76
C ALA A 734 -13.14 -13.40 -25.12
N ILE A 735 -12.99 -13.52 -23.79
CA ILE A 735 -13.82 -14.40 -22.95
C ILE A 735 -13.38 -14.22 -21.46
N TYR A 736 -14.40 -13.79 -20.68
CA TYR A 736 -14.67 -13.88 -19.24
C TYR A 736 -13.90 -12.98 -18.30
#